data_9975ccb169c3c5b1df62c1725d578406
#
_entry.id   9975ccb169c3c5b1df62c1725d578406
#
_cell.length_a   1.000
_cell.length_b   1.000
_cell.length_c   1.000
_cell.angle_alpha   90.00
_cell.angle_beta   90.00
_cell.angle_gamma   90.00
#
_symmetry.space_group_name_H-M   'P 1'
#
loop_
_entity.id
_entity.type
_entity.pdbx_description
1 polymer ?
#
loop_
_entity_poly.entity_id
_entity_poly.type
_entity_poly.pdbx_seq_one_letter_code
_entity_poly.pdbx_strand_id
1 'polypeptide(L)'
;MQVQKEMRRRKTIKMMKAALAVLLALTAIPGWTSATRAADGANMTIGENIVLNKETIASSTANGLGPELVVDGNTAAPQWNSSDMKNWGAASDTSKDEVEQTPQWIVIDRGEDAEPANITQIKLWYNARVWPMEYQIYTASASDLETGDTVDLSRWDEVVSVDRPSSASGTSGQVINGAGQNIADTNENSDTITAETVPALDADVQLQRYVLIYFAKVNAQAPGNNINLREIQIFDDTQIVDVQAALDSISASDLIIAENQVTLDPAAQMQGVEFYVRGSDLERVVDNEGRLSGANIGDREVTLLVGVRETRDPDNKAEKNLKVIIPDQSDAYPQSYFPAVDTQNEKPEVIPTIQEWYGYQGEFKLDAQSRIIYHDEADVGLVRAAENMKEDLLEITGLDLPIIAADASAAGASDIYLASVSEDSYDVGDEGYLMITDDNGLRIYSPTYIGCLYGTISVEQILYQAEDHLSVPKGIARDYPAYEVRGIMLDVARTPYRLQQLQDYTKVMLWYKMNEYHLHINDNDNCNITGSVEDHSGFHRLESDVFPSLKSEVKHAGIPEELVNADYYLHNEDYQGNPTYTKEEWRTLKETCTDLGINMITEIDLPGHSLLYNKYAEENPDNIPQLEGGIKYTANALSTNGGAELLDLTGENAERALWFAQTLWNEYTDPDQEGGPVIYGDVVHIGADEYWDHSTAGIRDKFALFADSLRQVIQGNLGSDTKIRMWGAGSVMFSTADSVLEDVDLASNYQLDVWYHGYEDAKARIAEGFEVINCRDAYLYGNPGRSNRDVPNAEYLFNEWNPAMFTDNTPQPGTGSNPLLGEPNLLGAKTVIWGDQSQEGMTERDVNQRVLRAVSIVSEKTWGATDEEDTFEQFERRAARLAEGSGTQIAMQVDSASSLVLDYDFDHLSADGMTVYDTSGNGYD
;
A
#
# COMPACT_ATOMS: atom_id res chain seq x y z
N MET A 1 -46.21 1.83 -24.51
CA MET A 1 -46.58 0.97 -23.38
C MET A 1 -45.42 0.76 -22.41
N GLN A 2 -44.20 0.75 -22.85
CA GLN A 2 -43.00 0.70 -22.03
C GLN A 2 -42.75 2.01 -21.25
N VAL A 3 -42.83 3.15 -21.91
CA VAL A 3 -42.65 4.49 -21.30
C VAL A 3 -43.65 4.76 -20.17
N GLN A 4 -44.91 4.27 -20.29
CA GLN A 4 -45.90 4.41 -19.22
C GLN A 4 -45.66 3.45 -18.03
N LYS A 5 -44.93 2.33 -18.27
CA LYS A 5 -44.52 1.43 -17.18
C LYS A 5 -43.38 2.04 -16.40
N GLU A 6 -42.43 2.68 -17.09
CA GLU A 6 -41.26 3.37 -16.50
C GLU A 6 -41.70 4.57 -15.64
N MET A 7 -42.57 5.42 -16.16
CA MET A 7 -43.12 6.54 -15.38
C MET A 7 -43.94 6.09 -14.14
N ARG A 8 -44.62 4.94 -14.22
CA ARG A 8 -45.29 4.38 -13.03
C ARG A 8 -44.31 3.84 -12.02
N ARG A 9 -43.21 3.22 -12.47
CA ARG A 9 -42.12 2.70 -11.58
C ARG A 9 -41.38 3.85 -10.84
N ARG A 10 -41.06 4.95 -11.58
CA ARG A 10 -40.43 6.17 -10.97
C ARG A 10 -41.39 6.87 -9.99
N LYS A 11 -42.68 6.88 -10.26
CA LYS A 11 -43.67 7.44 -9.34
C LYS A 11 -43.85 6.58 -8.07
N THR A 12 -43.76 5.26 -8.21
CA THR A 12 -43.86 4.33 -7.06
C THR A 12 -42.62 4.42 -6.19
N ILE A 13 -41.41 4.56 -6.77
CA ILE A 13 -40.15 4.72 -6.04
C ILE A 13 -40.12 6.09 -5.31
N LYS A 14 -40.55 7.17 -5.93
CA LYS A 14 -40.69 8.49 -5.26
C LYS A 14 -41.71 8.44 -4.12
N MET A 15 -42.80 7.71 -4.26
CA MET A 15 -43.78 7.52 -3.18
C MET A 15 -43.27 6.61 -2.06
N MET A 16 -42.42 5.64 -2.35
CA MET A 16 -41.76 4.82 -1.34
C MET A 16 -40.68 5.60 -0.58
N LYS A 17 -39.87 6.41 -1.27
CA LYS A 17 -38.89 7.29 -0.60
C LYS A 17 -39.58 8.36 0.27
N ALA A 18 -40.71 8.92 -0.17
CA ALA A 18 -41.50 9.82 0.65
C ALA A 18 -42.20 9.14 1.82
N ALA A 19 -42.62 7.88 1.67
CA ALA A 19 -43.23 7.11 2.74
C ALA A 19 -42.15 6.67 3.80
N LEU A 20 -40.93 6.43 3.36
CA LEU A 20 -39.79 6.10 4.26
C LEU A 20 -39.38 7.36 5.05
N ALA A 21 -39.32 8.53 4.40
CA ALA A 21 -39.04 9.81 5.07
C ALA A 21 -40.12 10.20 6.10
N VAL A 22 -41.40 9.91 5.79
CA VAL A 22 -42.49 10.10 6.74
C VAL A 22 -42.51 9.09 7.86
N LEU A 23 -42.02 7.86 7.62
CA LEU A 23 -41.87 6.85 8.66
C LEU A 23 -40.70 7.17 9.64
N LEU A 24 -39.63 7.77 9.11
CA LEU A 24 -38.52 8.29 9.94
C LEU A 24 -38.91 9.57 10.71
N ALA A 25 -39.80 10.41 10.17
CA ALA A 25 -40.31 11.61 10.85
C ALA A 25 -41.41 11.31 11.92
N LEU A 26 -42.03 10.13 11.87
CA LEU A 26 -43.05 9.72 12.83
C LEU A 26 -42.52 8.98 14.06
N THR A 27 -41.23 8.71 14.12
CA THR A 27 -40.53 8.18 15.30
C THR A 27 -39.99 9.25 16.25
N ALA A 28 -40.10 10.53 15.89
CA ALA A 28 -39.79 11.65 16.77
C ALA A 28 -41.04 12.06 17.59
N ILE A 29 -41.46 11.22 18.52
CA ILE A 29 -42.39 11.60 19.57
C ILE A 29 -41.55 12.11 20.76
N PRO A 30 -41.65 13.40 21.16
CA PRO A 30 -41.04 13.87 22.38
C PRO A 30 -41.78 13.28 23.59
N GLY A 31 -41.18 12.35 24.27
CA GLY A 31 -41.75 11.79 25.47
C GLY A 31 -41.22 10.46 25.94
N TRP A 32 -40.24 9.88 25.23
CA TRP A 32 -39.44 8.84 25.87
C TRP A 32 -38.20 9.52 26.46
N THR A 33 -38.28 9.64 27.80
CA THR A 33 -37.06 9.89 28.58
C THR A 33 -35.95 9.03 28.02
N SER A 34 -34.89 9.73 27.56
CA SER A 34 -33.58 9.12 27.45
C SER A 34 -33.38 8.34 28.74
N ALA A 35 -33.50 7.03 28.69
CA ALA A 35 -32.76 6.21 29.59
C ALA A 35 -31.34 6.67 29.32
N THR A 36 -30.80 7.48 30.22
CA THR A 36 -29.37 7.57 30.39
C THR A 36 -28.93 6.11 30.34
N ARG A 37 -28.29 5.72 29.22
CA ARG A 37 -27.37 4.62 29.26
C ARG A 37 -26.41 5.09 30.35
N ALA A 38 -26.64 4.59 31.57
CA ALA A 38 -25.54 4.50 32.50
C ALA A 38 -24.49 3.78 31.64
N ALA A 39 -23.36 4.42 31.41
CA ALA A 39 -22.17 3.75 31.02
C ALA A 39 -21.93 2.71 32.13
N ASP A 40 -22.60 1.55 32.00
CA ASP A 40 -22.13 0.34 32.64
C ASP A 40 -20.73 0.20 32.05
N GLY A 41 -19.75 0.43 32.90
CA GLY A 41 -18.37 0.60 32.50
C GLY A 41 -17.99 -0.49 31.53
N ALA A 42 -17.31 -0.07 30.44
CA ALA A 42 -16.70 -0.98 29.48
C ALA A 42 -16.26 -2.21 30.25
N ASN A 43 -16.63 -3.40 29.79
CA ASN A 43 -16.44 -4.66 30.51
C ASN A 43 -15.00 -4.75 31.02
N MET A 44 -14.78 -4.34 32.25
CA MET A 44 -13.49 -4.39 32.92
C MET A 44 -13.28 -5.83 33.32
N THR A 45 -12.62 -6.58 32.50
CA THR A 45 -12.56 -8.01 32.69
C THR A 45 -11.39 -8.46 33.51
N ILE A 46 -10.28 -7.75 33.55
CA ILE A 46 -9.07 -8.15 34.29
C ILE A 46 -8.12 -6.92 34.31
N GLY A 47 -7.31 -6.71 35.36
CA GLY A 47 -6.29 -5.67 35.40
C GLY A 47 -5.17 -5.89 34.36
N GLU A 48 -4.23 -4.96 34.28
CA GLU A 48 -3.07 -5.09 33.39
C GLU A 48 -2.22 -6.31 33.79
N ASN A 49 -1.70 -7.06 32.81
CA ASN A 49 -0.72 -8.09 33.09
C ASN A 49 0.67 -7.43 33.30
N ILE A 50 0.97 -7.10 34.52
CA ILE A 50 2.13 -6.34 34.94
C ILE A 50 3.47 -7.08 34.83
N VAL A 51 3.48 -8.33 34.37
CA VAL A 51 4.69 -9.13 34.17
C VAL A 51 4.93 -9.50 32.69
N LEU A 52 4.09 -9.03 31.79
CA LEU A 52 4.24 -9.28 30.36
C LEU A 52 5.56 -8.68 29.83
N ASN A 53 6.34 -9.48 29.10
CA ASN A 53 7.64 -9.10 28.52
C ASN A 53 8.66 -8.53 29.52
N LYS A 54 8.61 -8.95 30.79
CA LYS A 54 9.56 -8.49 31.80
C LYS A 54 10.78 -9.38 31.87
N GLU A 55 11.89 -8.83 32.36
CA GLU A 55 13.12 -9.60 32.55
C GLU A 55 12.94 -10.73 33.58
N THR A 56 13.49 -11.90 33.31
CA THR A 56 13.30 -13.08 34.15
C THR A 56 14.63 -13.82 34.39
N ILE A 57 14.79 -14.33 35.60
CA ILE A 57 15.89 -15.19 35.98
C ILE A 57 15.31 -16.45 36.65
N ALA A 58 15.89 -17.62 36.42
CA ALA A 58 15.43 -18.86 37.03
C ALA A 58 16.57 -19.64 37.68
N SER A 59 16.21 -20.50 38.65
CA SER A 59 17.13 -21.43 39.31
C SER A 59 17.87 -22.34 38.32
N SER A 60 17.20 -22.76 37.26
CA SER A 60 17.78 -23.63 36.22
C SER A 60 16.92 -23.62 34.94
N THR A 61 17.53 -24.00 33.80
CA THR A 61 16.86 -24.20 32.54
C THR A 61 17.24 -25.52 31.88
N ALA A 62 16.34 -26.11 31.10
CA ALA A 62 16.59 -27.31 30.31
C ALA A 62 16.07 -27.16 28.87
N ASN A 63 16.71 -27.87 27.96
CA ASN A 63 16.31 -28.00 26.56
C ASN A 63 16.26 -26.67 25.78
N GLY A 64 17.01 -25.63 26.23
CA GLY A 64 17.00 -24.32 25.57
C GLY A 64 15.74 -23.50 25.82
N LEU A 65 14.87 -23.91 26.73
CA LEU A 65 13.67 -23.17 27.11
C LEU A 65 13.98 -22.34 28.36
N GLY A 66 14.19 -21.04 28.18
CA GLY A 66 14.54 -20.10 29.23
C GLY A 66 13.34 -19.53 29.96
N PRO A 67 13.55 -18.86 31.11
CA PRO A 67 12.46 -18.28 31.89
C PRO A 67 11.80 -17.06 31.23
N GLU A 68 12.47 -16.41 30.31
CA GLU A 68 11.93 -15.28 29.52
C GLU A 68 10.69 -15.66 28.73
N LEU A 69 10.56 -16.92 28.35
CA LEU A 69 9.44 -17.43 27.57
C LEU A 69 8.15 -17.61 28.39
N VAL A 70 8.16 -17.45 29.71
CA VAL A 70 6.94 -17.62 30.53
C VAL A 70 6.23 -16.28 30.82
N VAL A 71 6.69 -15.21 30.24
CA VAL A 71 6.07 -13.87 30.34
C VAL A 71 5.88 -13.22 28.97
N ASP A 72 5.89 -14.00 27.89
CA ASP A 72 5.78 -13.55 26.50
C ASP A 72 4.33 -13.51 25.95
N GLY A 73 3.34 -13.82 26.76
CA GLY A 73 1.94 -13.84 26.38
C GLY A 73 1.46 -15.15 25.72
N ASN A 74 2.33 -16.13 25.51
CA ASN A 74 2.03 -17.36 24.80
C ASN A 74 1.60 -18.51 25.73
N THR A 75 0.33 -18.77 25.87
CA THR A 75 -0.21 -19.86 26.70
C THR A 75 -0.20 -21.23 26.03
N ALA A 76 0.09 -21.33 24.73
CA ALA A 76 -0.14 -22.54 23.92
C ALA A 76 1.02 -23.55 23.96
N ALA A 77 2.26 -23.11 24.14
CA ALA A 77 3.46 -23.97 24.10
C ALA A 77 4.20 -24.02 25.43
N PRO A 78 4.92 -25.12 25.75
CA PRO A 78 5.78 -25.16 26.94
C PRO A 78 6.97 -24.24 26.71
N GLN A 79 7.14 -23.25 27.60
CA GLN A 79 8.14 -22.20 27.43
C GLN A 79 9.35 -22.37 28.36
N TRP A 80 9.13 -22.62 29.65
CA TRP A 80 10.21 -22.86 30.58
C TRP A 80 10.22 -24.29 31.09
N ASN A 81 11.42 -24.88 31.15
CA ASN A 81 11.64 -26.24 31.64
C ASN A 81 12.87 -26.28 32.57
N SER A 82 12.67 -26.58 33.84
CA SER A 82 13.78 -26.69 34.79
C SER A 82 14.58 -27.97 34.58
N SER A 83 15.93 -27.91 34.75
CA SER A 83 16.82 -29.06 34.56
C SER A 83 17.11 -29.83 35.83
N ASP A 84 16.92 -29.24 36.99
CA ASP A 84 17.55 -29.72 38.23
C ASP A 84 16.59 -30.38 39.21
N MET A 85 15.34 -30.56 38.90
CA MET A 85 14.40 -31.37 39.70
C MET A 85 14.61 -32.89 39.53
N LYS A 86 15.78 -33.33 39.09
CA LYS A 86 16.13 -34.73 38.82
C LYS A 86 16.07 -35.65 40.03
N ASN A 87 15.99 -35.10 41.23
CA ASN A 87 15.93 -35.88 42.44
C ASN A 87 14.55 -36.17 42.94
N TRP A 88 13.49 -35.78 42.22
CA TRP A 88 12.15 -36.21 42.51
C TRP A 88 12.01 -37.70 42.11
N GLY A 89 12.05 -38.56 43.10
CA GLY A 89 12.17 -40.00 43.08
C GLY A 89 11.84 -40.68 41.75
N ALA A 90 12.79 -41.46 41.30
CA ALA A 90 12.52 -42.33 40.17
C ALA A 90 11.17 -43.02 40.38
N ALA A 91 10.30 -42.92 39.43
CA ALA A 91 8.91 -43.45 39.45
C ALA A 91 8.84 -44.99 39.56
N SER A 92 9.96 -45.68 39.84
CA SER A 92 10.00 -47.13 39.95
C SER A 92 10.16 -47.61 41.41
N ASP A 93 10.26 -46.73 42.40
CA ASP A 93 10.35 -47.10 43.80
C ASP A 93 9.20 -46.49 44.59
N THR A 94 8.08 -47.19 44.64
CA THR A 94 6.87 -46.84 45.38
C THR A 94 7.04 -46.96 46.92
N SER A 95 8.26 -47.15 47.42
CA SER A 95 8.58 -47.30 48.82
C SER A 95 9.26 -46.10 49.50
N LYS A 96 9.49 -44.96 48.77
CA LYS A 96 10.08 -43.77 49.33
C LYS A 96 9.08 -42.66 49.54
N ASP A 97 8.62 -42.55 50.74
CA ASP A 97 7.68 -41.53 51.20
C ASP A 97 8.32 -40.14 51.36
N GLU A 98 9.30 -39.70 50.96
CA GLU A 98 9.83 -38.31 50.92
C GLU A 98 11.29 -38.29 50.39
N VAL A 99 11.44 -37.85 49.16
CA VAL A 99 12.77 -37.46 48.64
C VAL A 99 12.98 -35.96 48.93
N GLU A 100 14.08 -35.58 49.48
CA GLU A 100 14.53 -34.19 49.54
C GLU A 100 14.53 -33.61 48.15
N GLN A 101 13.61 -32.67 47.91
CA GLN A 101 13.46 -32.02 46.64
C GLN A 101 14.27 -30.72 46.62
N THR A 102 14.94 -30.45 45.53
CA THR A 102 15.60 -29.16 45.33
C THR A 102 14.57 -28.19 44.79
N PRO A 103 14.13 -27.22 45.59
CA PRO A 103 13.16 -26.22 45.12
C PRO A 103 13.64 -25.49 43.89
N GLN A 104 12.72 -25.16 42.96
CA GLN A 104 12.98 -24.37 41.79
C GLN A 104 12.27 -23.01 41.89
N TRP A 105 12.81 -22.03 41.23
CA TRP A 105 12.25 -20.69 41.29
C TRP A 105 12.46 -19.91 40.00
N ILE A 106 11.60 -18.93 39.80
CA ILE A 106 11.71 -17.88 38.80
C ILE A 106 11.57 -16.51 39.52
N VAL A 107 12.43 -15.57 39.17
CA VAL A 107 12.30 -14.16 39.55
C VAL A 107 11.96 -13.37 38.29
N ILE A 108 10.98 -12.49 38.39
CA ILE A 108 10.56 -11.54 37.38
C ILE A 108 10.92 -10.14 37.88
N ASP A 109 11.68 -9.36 37.12
CA ASP A 109 11.93 -7.94 37.36
C ASP A 109 10.91 -7.08 36.58
N ARG A 110 10.02 -6.42 37.29
CA ARG A 110 9.01 -5.55 36.71
C ARG A 110 9.58 -4.24 36.15
N GLY A 111 10.87 -3.94 36.41
CA GLY A 111 11.56 -2.75 35.95
C GLY A 111 11.84 -1.73 37.05
N GLU A 112 12.80 -0.83 36.79
CA GLU A 112 13.24 0.18 37.78
C GLU A 112 12.14 1.16 38.17
N ASP A 113 11.22 1.46 37.28
CA ASP A 113 10.12 2.41 37.45
C ASP A 113 8.82 1.72 37.94
N ALA A 114 8.86 0.42 38.29
CA ALA A 114 7.67 -0.31 38.70
C ALA A 114 7.16 0.17 40.06
N GLU A 115 6.00 0.79 40.07
CA GLU A 115 5.32 1.18 41.33
C GLU A 115 4.72 -0.06 42.02
N PRO A 116 4.58 -0.05 43.37
CA PRO A 116 3.86 -1.08 44.06
C PRO A 116 2.43 -1.26 43.55
N ALA A 117 2.03 -2.52 43.24
CA ALA A 117 0.75 -2.83 42.61
C ALA A 117 -0.10 -3.76 43.48
N ASN A 118 -1.41 -3.49 43.53
CA ASN A 118 -2.38 -4.38 44.18
C ASN A 118 -2.71 -5.52 43.20
N ILE A 119 -2.65 -6.75 43.66
CA ILE A 119 -2.92 -7.92 42.81
C ILE A 119 -4.41 -8.24 42.83
N THR A 120 -4.99 -8.39 41.63
CA THR A 120 -6.38 -8.86 41.47
C THR A 120 -6.44 -10.33 41.08
N GLN A 121 -5.47 -10.76 40.26
CA GLN A 121 -5.43 -12.16 39.79
C GLN A 121 -4.00 -12.58 39.48
N ILE A 122 -3.69 -13.85 39.75
CA ILE A 122 -2.46 -14.51 39.26
C ILE A 122 -2.90 -15.76 38.48
N LYS A 123 -2.30 -15.94 37.30
CA LYS A 123 -2.57 -17.10 36.48
C LYS A 123 -1.28 -17.80 36.09
N LEU A 124 -1.12 -19.07 36.44
CA LEU A 124 -0.01 -19.92 36.07
C LEU A 124 -0.49 -20.96 35.05
N TRP A 125 0.10 -20.92 33.87
CA TRP A 125 -0.16 -21.91 32.82
C TRP A 125 0.96 -22.95 32.80
N TYR A 126 0.60 -24.24 32.82
CA TYR A 126 1.57 -25.32 32.85
C TYR A 126 1.14 -26.53 32.00
N ASN A 127 2.05 -27.46 31.82
CA ASN A 127 1.75 -28.68 31.07
C ASN A 127 0.85 -29.61 31.89
N ALA A 128 -0.18 -30.16 31.27
CA ALA A 128 -1.18 -31.06 31.89
C ALA A 128 -0.59 -32.26 32.61
N ARG A 129 0.64 -32.64 32.36
CA ARG A 129 1.32 -33.79 32.97
C ARG A 129 2.26 -33.40 34.10
N VAL A 130 2.60 -32.13 34.24
CA VAL A 130 3.60 -31.63 35.20
C VAL A 130 3.08 -30.34 35.82
N TRP A 131 2.36 -30.43 36.91
CA TRP A 131 1.84 -29.24 37.58
C TRP A 131 2.49 -29.06 38.96
N PRO A 132 2.58 -27.82 39.44
CA PRO A 132 3.09 -27.53 40.77
C PRO A 132 2.08 -27.99 41.84
N MET A 133 2.60 -28.65 42.88
CA MET A 133 1.76 -29.13 44.03
C MET A 133 1.89 -28.23 45.23
N GLU A 134 3.11 -27.75 45.49
CA GLU A 134 3.38 -26.80 46.58
C GLU A 134 4.26 -25.68 45.99
N TYR A 135 3.75 -24.46 46.01
CA TYR A 135 4.50 -23.31 45.58
C TYR A 135 4.05 -22.04 46.31
N GLN A 136 4.94 -21.08 46.39
CA GLN A 136 4.71 -19.78 47.00
C GLN A 136 5.13 -18.67 46.03
N ILE A 137 4.44 -17.55 46.14
CA ILE A 137 4.77 -16.32 45.40
C ILE A 137 5.16 -15.28 46.43
N TYR A 138 6.28 -14.66 46.22
CA TYR A 138 6.86 -13.62 47.06
C TYR A 138 7.15 -12.37 46.27
N THR A 139 7.34 -11.26 46.97
CA THR A 139 7.76 -10.00 46.39
C THR A 139 8.87 -9.33 47.18
N ALA A 140 9.67 -8.47 46.53
CA ALA A 140 10.70 -7.69 47.16
C ALA A 140 11.04 -6.43 46.35
N SER A 141 11.51 -5.38 47.02
CA SER A 141 11.97 -4.15 46.35
C SER A 141 13.39 -4.27 45.77
N ALA A 142 14.14 -5.28 46.18
CA ALA A 142 15.50 -5.56 45.66
C ALA A 142 15.74 -7.07 45.55
N SER A 143 16.48 -7.51 44.56
CA SER A 143 16.94 -8.87 44.36
C SER A 143 18.37 -8.88 43.85
N ASP A 144 19.19 -9.78 44.42
CA ASP A 144 20.60 -10.06 44.04
C ASP A 144 20.79 -11.52 43.59
N LEU A 145 19.66 -12.20 43.27
CA LEU A 145 19.68 -13.59 42.83
C LEU A 145 20.24 -13.72 41.40
N GLU A 146 21.11 -14.72 41.26
CA GLU A 146 21.64 -15.15 39.97
C GLU A 146 21.21 -16.61 39.68
N THR A 147 21.29 -17.04 38.41
CA THR A 147 20.96 -18.41 38.04
C THR A 147 21.81 -19.42 38.82
N GLY A 148 21.13 -20.34 39.52
CA GLY A 148 21.77 -21.37 40.35
C GLY A 148 21.90 -21.03 41.84
N ASP A 149 21.47 -19.84 42.26
CA ASP A 149 21.51 -19.44 43.68
C ASP A 149 20.50 -20.20 44.54
N THR A 150 20.77 -20.26 45.84
CA THR A 150 19.81 -20.72 46.83
C THR A 150 19.05 -19.50 47.39
N VAL A 151 17.75 -19.52 47.34
CA VAL A 151 16.90 -18.41 47.82
C VAL A 151 16.85 -18.37 49.35
N ASP A 152 17.13 -17.21 49.91
CA ASP A 152 16.80 -16.91 51.32
C ASP A 152 15.44 -16.23 51.38
N LEU A 153 14.38 -17.02 51.60
CA LEU A 153 13.00 -16.56 51.67
C LEU A 153 12.71 -15.50 52.75
N SER A 154 13.58 -15.38 53.76
CA SER A 154 13.42 -14.36 54.81
C SER A 154 13.63 -12.92 54.31
N ARG A 155 14.09 -12.76 53.07
CA ARG A 155 14.29 -11.46 52.40
C ARG A 155 13.12 -11.05 51.52
N TRP A 156 12.09 -11.87 51.46
CA TRP A 156 10.97 -11.73 50.60
C TRP A 156 9.67 -11.72 51.37
N ASP A 157 8.72 -10.88 51.01
CA ASP A 157 7.38 -10.83 51.55
C ASP A 157 6.49 -11.85 50.83
N GLU A 158 5.86 -12.73 51.59
CA GLU A 158 4.95 -13.75 51.01
C GLU A 158 3.66 -13.10 50.55
N VAL A 159 3.30 -13.35 49.28
CA VAL A 159 2.08 -12.88 48.64
C VAL A 159 0.99 -13.97 48.73
N VAL A 160 1.35 -15.20 48.35
CA VAL A 160 0.44 -16.35 48.34
C VAL A 160 1.19 -17.64 48.54
N SER A 161 0.58 -18.59 49.27
CA SER A 161 1.08 -19.97 49.43
C SER A 161 0.02 -20.95 48.95
N VAL A 162 0.40 -21.89 48.08
CA VAL A 162 -0.50 -22.96 47.58
C VAL A 162 0.06 -24.31 47.96
N ASP A 163 -0.69 -25.10 48.77
CA ASP A 163 -0.36 -26.48 49.13
C ASP A 163 -1.56 -27.38 48.74
N ARG A 164 -1.29 -28.33 47.84
CA ARG A 164 -2.29 -29.29 47.40
C ARG A 164 -2.12 -30.61 48.11
N PRO A 165 -3.12 -31.17 48.72
CA PRO A 165 -3.03 -32.44 49.43
C PRO A 165 -2.57 -33.56 48.46
N SER A 166 -1.69 -34.45 48.94
CA SER A 166 -1.15 -35.61 48.19
C SER A 166 -2.22 -36.58 47.66
N SER A 167 -3.49 -36.47 48.14
CA SER A 167 -4.67 -37.22 47.64
C SER A 167 -5.25 -36.68 46.33
N ALA A 168 -4.71 -35.56 45.79
CA ALA A 168 -5.06 -35.10 44.45
C ALA A 168 -4.40 -35.96 43.34
N SER A 169 -3.93 -37.17 43.63
CA SER A 169 -3.51 -38.20 42.70
C SER A 169 -4.70 -38.58 41.82
N GLY A 170 -4.86 -37.98 40.68
CA GLY A 170 -5.82 -38.38 39.68
C GLY A 170 -5.61 -39.83 39.30
N THR A 171 -6.63 -40.67 39.43
CA THR A 171 -6.69 -41.98 38.76
C THR A 171 -6.47 -41.75 37.26
N SER A 172 -5.75 -42.65 36.60
CA SER A 172 -5.41 -42.58 35.19
C SER A 172 -6.59 -42.05 34.34
N GLY A 173 -6.44 -40.85 33.77
CA GLY A 173 -7.43 -40.20 32.91
C GLY A 173 -8.06 -38.91 33.45
N GLN A 174 -7.81 -38.51 34.70
CA GLN A 174 -8.28 -37.23 35.24
C GLN A 174 -7.08 -36.28 35.44
N VAL A 175 -7.11 -35.14 34.77
CA VAL A 175 -6.19 -34.04 35.04
C VAL A 175 -6.96 -32.99 35.85
N ILE A 176 -6.51 -32.74 37.07
CA ILE A 176 -7.13 -31.76 37.98
C ILE A 176 -6.29 -30.50 38.01
N ASN A 177 -6.89 -29.34 37.70
CA ASN A 177 -6.20 -28.04 37.82
C ASN A 177 -6.07 -27.62 39.30
N GLY A 178 -5.35 -26.52 39.55
CA GLY A 178 -5.11 -26.02 40.90
C GLY A 178 -6.35 -25.67 41.72
N ALA A 179 -7.46 -25.42 41.06
CA ALA A 179 -8.76 -25.19 41.68
C ALA A 179 -9.52 -26.49 41.99
N GLY A 180 -8.90 -27.67 41.74
CA GLY A 180 -9.54 -28.97 41.96
C GLY A 180 -10.55 -29.37 40.90
N GLN A 181 -10.56 -28.73 39.75
CA GLN A 181 -11.44 -29.02 38.63
C GLN A 181 -10.83 -30.06 37.68
N ASN A 182 -11.65 -30.99 37.20
CA ASN A 182 -11.22 -31.91 36.15
C ASN A 182 -11.18 -31.23 34.80
N ILE A 183 -9.96 -31.16 34.22
CA ILE A 183 -9.67 -30.47 32.94
C ILE A 183 -9.29 -31.47 31.81
N ALA A 184 -9.65 -32.74 31.94
CA ALA A 184 -9.26 -33.80 31.00
C ALA A 184 -9.63 -33.50 29.54
N ASP A 185 -10.58 -32.63 29.29
CA ASP A 185 -11.04 -32.23 27.93
C ASP A 185 -10.88 -30.76 27.60
N THR A 186 -10.17 -29.95 28.42
CA THR A 186 -9.96 -28.55 28.13
C THR A 186 -8.51 -28.28 27.82
N ASN A 187 -8.23 -27.41 26.83
CA ASN A 187 -6.87 -26.93 26.50
C ASN A 187 -6.29 -25.99 27.57
N GLU A 188 -7.02 -25.76 28.66
CA GLU A 188 -6.61 -24.83 29.71
C GLU A 188 -5.99 -25.59 30.90
N ASN A 189 -4.66 -25.65 30.89
CA ASN A 189 -3.87 -26.12 32.00
C ASN A 189 -3.33 -24.92 32.78
N SER A 190 -4.14 -24.34 33.66
CA SER A 190 -3.72 -23.17 34.43
C SER A 190 -4.28 -23.20 35.85
N ASP A 191 -3.51 -22.63 36.78
CA ASP A 191 -3.99 -22.19 38.08
C ASP A 191 -4.40 -20.73 38.00
N THR A 192 -5.60 -20.38 38.40
CA THR A 192 -6.06 -19.03 38.56
C THR A 192 -6.27 -18.77 40.05
N ILE A 193 -5.54 -17.84 40.59
CA ILE A 193 -5.55 -17.44 42.00
C ILE A 193 -6.22 -16.08 42.09
N THR A 194 -7.33 -16.01 42.77
CA THR A 194 -8.06 -14.77 43.08
C THR A 194 -8.36 -14.68 44.57
N ALA A 195 -8.65 -13.51 45.04
CA ALA A 195 -9.05 -13.32 46.46
C ALA A 195 -10.27 -14.17 46.87
N GLU A 196 -11.08 -14.62 45.90
CA GLU A 196 -12.23 -15.50 46.14
C GLU A 196 -11.85 -16.99 46.20
N THR A 197 -10.78 -17.38 45.50
CA THR A 197 -10.38 -18.80 45.36
C THR A 197 -9.27 -19.21 46.33
N VAL A 198 -8.48 -18.25 46.81
CA VAL A 198 -7.43 -18.48 47.83
C VAL A 198 -7.59 -17.42 48.92
N PRO A 199 -8.04 -17.82 50.13
CA PRO A 199 -8.24 -16.88 51.23
C PRO A 199 -7.01 -16.14 51.73
N ALA A 200 -5.84 -16.36 51.14
CA ALA A 200 -4.54 -15.84 51.53
C ALA A 200 -3.93 -14.84 50.54
N LEU A 201 -4.68 -14.31 49.57
CA LEU A 201 -4.27 -13.04 48.98
C LEU A 201 -4.48 -11.97 50.01
N ASP A 202 -3.39 -11.63 50.73
CA ASP A 202 -3.45 -10.58 51.71
C ASP A 202 -3.64 -9.26 50.99
N ALA A 203 -4.77 -8.61 51.18
CA ALA A 203 -5.09 -7.33 50.54
C ALA A 203 -4.15 -6.20 50.98
N ASP A 204 -3.31 -6.45 51.91
CA ASP A 204 -2.33 -5.48 52.44
C ASP A 204 -0.92 -5.66 51.79
N VAL A 205 -0.67 -6.73 50.97
CA VAL A 205 0.63 -6.96 50.35
C VAL A 205 0.57 -6.51 48.87
N GLN A 206 1.31 -5.41 48.61
CA GLN A 206 1.49 -4.93 47.25
C GLN A 206 2.73 -5.58 46.61
N LEU A 207 2.60 -6.00 45.33
CA LEU A 207 3.76 -6.41 44.54
C LEU A 207 4.76 -5.27 44.40
N GLN A 208 6.00 -5.54 44.77
CA GLN A 208 7.14 -4.68 44.59
C GLN A 208 7.78 -4.92 43.23
N ARG A 209 8.96 -4.34 42.95
CA ARG A 209 9.68 -4.50 41.70
C ARG A 209 9.91 -5.96 41.29
N TYR A 210 10.35 -6.80 42.27
CA TYR A 210 10.68 -8.19 41.99
C TYR A 210 9.58 -9.13 42.48
N VAL A 211 9.24 -10.12 41.63
CA VAL A 211 8.30 -11.19 41.93
C VAL A 211 9.04 -12.52 41.88
N LEU A 212 9.04 -13.26 42.95
CA LEU A 212 9.62 -14.59 43.05
C LEU A 212 8.51 -15.64 43.08
N ILE A 213 8.52 -16.59 42.16
CA ILE A 213 7.69 -17.79 42.20
C ILE A 213 8.57 -18.95 42.60
N TYR A 214 8.30 -19.53 43.79
CA TYR A 214 9.09 -20.57 44.39
C TYR A 214 8.32 -21.89 44.44
N PHE A 215 8.82 -22.89 43.74
CA PHE A 215 8.18 -24.20 43.60
C PHE A 215 8.84 -25.20 44.54
N ALA A 216 8.11 -25.60 45.58
CA ALA A 216 8.60 -26.56 46.57
C ALA A 216 8.33 -28.02 46.14
N LYS A 217 7.19 -28.29 45.49
CA LYS A 217 6.81 -29.62 45.04
C LYS A 217 6.08 -29.62 43.70
N VAL A 218 6.33 -30.64 42.87
CA VAL A 218 5.51 -30.95 41.68
C VAL A 218 4.89 -32.33 41.73
N ASN A 219 3.93 -32.65 40.88
CA ASN A 219 3.33 -33.95 40.86
C ASN A 219 4.32 -35.04 40.37
N ALA A 220 4.23 -36.23 40.97
CA ALA A 220 5.18 -37.33 40.72
C ALA A 220 4.92 -38.17 39.46
N GLN A 221 3.96 -37.80 38.59
CA GLN A 221 3.56 -38.67 37.48
C GLN A 221 4.29 -38.41 36.16
N ALA A 222 5.20 -37.43 36.10
CA ALA A 222 5.89 -37.11 34.86
C ALA A 222 7.20 -37.84 34.72
N PRO A 223 7.50 -38.50 33.59
CA PRO A 223 8.80 -38.99 33.29
C PRO A 223 9.77 -37.81 33.08
N GLY A 224 10.67 -37.57 34.01
CA GLY A 224 11.68 -36.51 33.86
C GLY A 224 11.70 -35.48 34.96
N ASN A 225 10.66 -35.40 35.80
CA ASN A 225 10.62 -34.60 37.05
C ASN A 225 11.01 -33.11 36.92
N ASN A 226 10.59 -32.45 35.86
CA ASN A 226 10.86 -31.04 35.61
C ASN A 226 9.60 -30.21 35.78
N ILE A 227 9.69 -28.97 36.28
CA ILE A 227 8.62 -27.99 36.11
C ILE A 227 8.58 -27.59 34.62
N ASN A 228 7.38 -27.51 34.09
CA ASN A 228 7.16 -27.06 32.72
C ASN A 228 6.04 -26.03 32.72
N LEU A 229 6.42 -24.77 32.78
CA LEU A 229 5.48 -23.64 32.67
C LEU A 229 5.37 -23.20 31.22
N ARG A 230 4.20 -22.66 30.90
CA ARG A 230 3.90 -22.04 29.61
C ARG A 230 3.87 -20.55 29.72
N GLU A 231 3.17 -20.05 30.76
CA GLU A 231 2.97 -18.62 30.94
C GLU A 231 2.72 -18.29 32.41
N ILE A 232 3.15 -17.11 32.83
CA ILE A 232 2.84 -16.47 34.11
C ILE A 232 2.18 -15.14 33.79
N GLN A 233 0.96 -14.95 34.31
CA GLN A 233 0.22 -13.70 34.20
C GLN A 233 -0.13 -13.20 35.60
N ILE A 234 0.18 -11.95 35.91
CA ILE A 234 -0.19 -11.31 37.16
C ILE A 234 -0.91 -10.02 36.80
N PHE A 235 -2.14 -9.89 37.28
CA PHE A 235 -3.01 -8.78 36.99
C PHE A 235 -3.17 -7.92 38.25
N ASP A 236 -3.07 -6.62 38.06
CA ASP A 236 -3.30 -5.65 39.13
C ASP A 236 -4.74 -5.12 39.15
N ASP A 237 -5.01 -4.07 39.93
CA ASP A 237 -6.30 -3.39 39.97
C ASP A 237 -6.43 -2.28 38.91
N THR A 238 -5.46 -2.15 38.05
CA THR A 238 -5.54 -1.23 36.92
C THR A 238 -6.61 -1.72 35.97
N GLN A 239 -7.51 -0.82 35.64
CA GLN A 239 -8.62 -1.14 34.75
C GLN A 239 -8.14 -1.07 33.30
N ILE A 240 -8.06 -2.22 32.61
CA ILE A 240 -7.81 -2.27 31.18
C ILE A 240 -9.10 -1.92 30.44
N VAL A 241 -8.99 -1.01 29.52
CA VAL A 241 -10.10 -0.66 28.62
C VAL A 241 -10.11 -1.61 27.44
N ASP A 242 -11.26 -2.24 27.18
CA ASP A 242 -11.50 -2.96 25.92
C ASP A 242 -11.68 -1.92 24.81
N VAL A 243 -10.58 -1.54 24.16
CA VAL A 243 -10.57 -0.55 23.08
C VAL A 243 -11.41 -1.01 21.89
N GLN A 244 -11.50 -2.33 21.61
CA GLN A 244 -12.33 -2.83 20.52
C GLN A 244 -13.81 -2.65 20.85
N ALA A 245 -14.24 -3.02 22.05
CA ALA A 245 -15.63 -2.79 22.49
C ALA A 245 -15.97 -1.29 22.57
N ALA A 246 -14.98 -0.47 22.96
CA ALA A 246 -15.11 0.98 22.95
C ALA A 246 -15.35 1.50 21.54
N LEU A 247 -14.50 1.09 20.59
CA LEU A 247 -14.61 1.48 19.18
C LEU A 247 -15.94 0.99 18.56
N ASP A 248 -16.34 -0.26 18.84
CA ASP A 248 -17.56 -0.85 18.30
C ASP A 248 -18.83 -0.10 18.75
N SER A 249 -18.78 0.53 19.90
CA SER A 249 -19.88 1.34 20.42
C SER A 249 -20.03 2.71 19.73
N ILE A 250 -19.02 3.19 19.03
CA ILE A 250 -19.03 4.47 18.33
C ILE A 250 -19.63 4.28 16.93
N SER A 251 -20.56 5.12 16.55
CA SER A 251 -21.16 5.19 15.22
C SER A 251 -21.01 6.60 14.62
N ALA A 252 -21.32 6.76 13.33
CA ALA A 252 -21.26 8.08 12.69
C ALA A 252 -22.17 9.13 13.37
N SER A 253 -23.27 8.70 14.02
CA SER A 253 -24.16 9.61 14.74
C SER A 253 -23.59 10.13 16.07
N ASP A 254 -22.49 9.53 16.55
CA ASP A 254 -21.81 9.94 17.78
C ASP A 254 -20.69 10.95 17.47
N LEU A 255 -20.48 11.29 16.20
CA LEU A 255 -19.50 12.30 15.76
C LEU A 255 -20.16 13.68 15.64
N ILE A 256 -19.46 14.67 16.12
CA ILE A 256 -19.79 16.08 15.95
C ILE A 256 -18.89 16.66 14.87
N ILE A 257 -19.52 17.13 13.80
CA ILE A 257 -18.87 17.84 12.71
C ILE A 257 -19.19 19.32 12.93
N ALA A 258 -18.29 20.05 13.57
CA ALA A 258 -18.51 21.44 13.95
C ALA A 258 -17.22 22.26 13.97
N GLU A 259 -17.38 23.55 13.73
CA GLU A 259 -16.34 24.57 13.72
C GLU A 259 -15.24 24.32 12.67
N ASN A 260 -14.39 23.39 12.71
CA ASN A 260 -13.38 23.01 11.71
C ASN A 260 -12.81 21.63 12.06
N GLN A 261 -13.53 20.83 12.83
CA GLN A 261 -13.02 19.57 13.35
C GLN A 261 -14.10 18.52 13.48
N VAL A 262 -13.75 17.29 13.20
CA VAL A 262 -14.52 16.09 13.56
C VAL A 262 -14.12 15.66 14.97
N THR A 263 -15.09 15.59 15.87
CA THR A 263 -14.86 15.19 17.26
C THR A 263 -15.91 14.19 17.73
N LEU A 264 -15.62 13.45 18.80
CA LEU A 264 -16.60 12.56 19.42
C LEU A 264 -17.53 13.37 20.36
N ASP A 265 -18.85 13.12 20.28
CA ASP A 265 -19.82 13.71 21.22
C ASP A 265 -19.40 13.42 22.66
N PRO A 266 -19.34 14.44 23.54
CA PRO A 266 -19.03 14.24 24.95
C PRO A 266 -19.92 13.18 25.64
N ALA A 267 -21.14 12.97 25.17
CA ALA A 267 -22.02 11.92 25.68
C ALA A 267 -21.61 10.49 25.29
N ALA A 268 -20.81 10.34 24.23
CA ALA A 268 -20.25 9.07 23.77
C ALA A 268 -18.81 8.85 24.27
N GLN A 269 -18.21 9.84 24.93
CA GLN A 269 -16.86 9.69 25.52
C GLN A 269 -16.84 8.65 26.63
N MET A 270 -15.80 7.84 26.64
CA MET A 270 -15.59 6.80 27.63
C MET A 270 -14.36 7.12 28.48
N GLN A 271 -14.44 6.77 29.77
CA GLN A 271 -13.32 6.98 30.69
C GLN A 271 -12.15 6.06 30.29
N GLY A 272 -10.94 6.60 30.27
CA GLY A 272 -9.70 5.86 30.01
C GLY A 272 -9.41 5.65 28.52
N VAL A 273 -10.24 6.17 27.59
CA VAL A 273 -10.01 6.15 26.16
C VAL A 273 -9.98 7.53 25.55
N GLU A 274 -9.14 7.69 24.55
CA GLU A 274 -9.07 8.86 23.70
C GLU A 274 -9.53 8.50 22.30
N PHE A 275 -10.44 9.28 21.73
CA PHE A 275 -10.87 9.19 20.33
C PHE A 275 -9.93 10.03 19.46
N TYR A 276 -9.62 9.54 18.26
CA TYR A 276 -8.87 10.27 17.25
C TYR A 276 -9.33 9.96 15.84
N VAL A 277 -9.06 10.87 14.92
CA VAL A 277 -9.11 10.65 13.47
C VAL A 277 -7.68 10.49 12.98
N ARG A 278 -7.40 9.51 12.14
CA ARG A 278 -6.07 9.24 11.59
C ARG A 278 -5.99 9.47 10.08
N GLY A 279 -7.13 9.57 9.42
CA GLY A 279 -7.18 9.83 7.99
C GLY A 279 -8.59 9.82 7.44
N SER A 280 -8.68 10.07 6.15
CA SER A 280 -9.92 9.97 5.38
C SER A 280 -9.64 9.55 3.94
N ASP A 281 -10.66 9.03 3.25
CA ASP A 281 -10.57 8.73 1.82
C ASP A 281 -10.59 10.00 0.94
N LEU A 282 -10.89 11.17 1.52
CA LEU A 282 -10.84 12.49 0.89
C LEU A 282 -10.14 13.50 1.81
N GLU A 283 -8.80 13.47 1.83
CA GLU A 283 -7.98 14.31 2.72
C GLU A 283 -8.25 15.82 2.50
N ARG A 284 -8.63 16.24 1.28
CA ARG A 284 -8.98 17.62 0.95
C ARG A 284 -10.37 18.03 1.42
N VAL A 285 -11.09 17.17 2.14
CA VAL A 285 -12.34 17.48 2.83
C VAL A 285 -12.17 17.34 4.34
N VAL A 286 -11.52 16.26 4.79
CA VAL A 286 -11.13 16.03 6.19
C VAL A 286 -9.71 15.51 6.22
N ASP A 287 -8.80 16.23 6.86
CA ASP A 287 -7.39 15.84 6.93
C ASP A 287 -7.10 14.69 7.92
N ASN A 288 -5.83 14.30 8.00
CA ASN A 288 -5.36 13.19 8.83
C ASN A 288 -5.46 13.44 10.35
N GLU A 289 -5.77 14.66 10.78
CA GLU A 289 -6.07 15.01 12.18
C GLU A 289 -7.56 15.29 12.41
N GLY A 290 -8.40 15.07 11.42
CA GLY A 290 -9.84 15.27 11.49
C GLY A 290 -10.27 16.73 11.35
N ARG A 291 -9.39 17.63 10.84
CA ARG A 291 -9.74 19.02 10.54
C ARG A 291 -10.47 19.10 9.20
N LEU A 292 -11.47 19.95 9.14
CA LEU A 292 -12.19 20.21 7.91
C LEU A 292 -11.43 21.21 7.03
N SER A 293 -11.40 21.00 5.74
CA SER A 293 -10.81 21.93 4.78
C SER A 293 -11.46 23.32 4.82
N GLY A 294 -12.76 23.35 5.10
CA GLY A 294 -13.54 24.57 5.08
C GLY A 294 -13.90 25.06 3.69
N ALA A 295 -13.73 24.26 2.65
CA ALA A 295 -13.86 24.68 1.26
C ALA A 295 -14.72 23.77 0.37
N ASN A 296 -15.32 22.68 0.88
CA ASN A 296 -16.11 21.80 0.04
C ASN A 296 -17.39 22.46 -0.50
N ILE A 297 -17.66 22.17 -1.77
CA ILE A 297 -18.84 22.65 -2.50
C ILE A 297 -19.90 21.56 -2.48
N GLY A 298 -20.96 21.79 -1.72
CA GLY A 298 -22.02 20.81 -1.45
C GLY A 298 -21.67 19.84 -0.33
N ASP A 299 -22.67 19.07 0.10
CA ASP A 299 -22.49 18.01 1.09
C ASP A 299 -21.61 16.90 0.51
N ARG A 300 -20.61 16.45 1.29
CA ARG A 300 -19.67 15.38 0.87
C ARG A 300 -19.77 14.17 1.78
N GLU A 301 -20.00 12.98 1.20
CA GLU A 301 -19.79 11.73 1.93
C GLU A 301 -18.29 11.43 1.99
N VAL A 302 -17.78 11.17 3.19
CA VAL A 302 -16.37 10.88 3.46
C VAL A 302 -16.27 9.64 4.34
N THR A 303 -15.34 8.75 4.01
CA THR A 303 -15.00 7.60 4.85
C THR A 303 -13.83 7.95 5.74
N LEU A 304 -14.09 8.24 7.01
CA LEU A 304 -13.06 8.51 8.01
C LEU A 304 -12.39 7.22 8.49
N LEU A 305 -11.10 7.27 8.70
CA LEU A 305 -10.34 6.33 9.49
C LEU A 305 -10.28 6.85 10.92
N VAL A 306 -11.11 6.28 11.80
CA VAL A 306 -11.21 6.68 13.20
C VAL A 306 -10.67 5.61 14.12
N GLY A 307 -10.14 6.02 15.26
CA GLY A 307 -9.64 5.13 16.27
C GLY A 307 -9.96 5.57 17.68
N VAL A 308 -9.78 4.62 18.59
CA VAL A 308 -9.70 4.85 20.02
C VAL A 308 -8.43 4.22 20.53
N ARG A 309 -7.81 4.87 21.49
CA ARG A 309 -6.62 4.37 22.19
C ARG A 309 -6.78 4.52 23.70
N GLU A 310 -6.15 3.65 24.42
CA GLU A 310 -6.11 3.77 25.87
C GLU A 310 -5.21 4.96 26.26
N THR A 311 -5.68 5.78 27.21
CA THR A 311 -4.93 6.99 27.60
C THR A 311 -3.63 6.69 28.37
N ARG A 312 -3.52 5.51 28.96
CA ARG A 312 -2.33 5.06 29.70
C ARG A 312 -1.37 4.25 28.85
N ASP A 313 -1.89 3.53 27.87
CA ASP A 313 -1.14 2.74 26.91
C ASP A 313 -1.63 3.07 25.47
N PRO A 314 -1.06 4.09 24.83
CA PRO A 314 -1.45 4.49 23.49
C PRO A 314 -1.26 3.41 22.41
N ASP A 315 -0.45 2.37 22.69
CA ASP A 315 -0.26 1.24 21.79
C ASP A 315 -1.44 0.27 21.83
N ASN A 316 -2.22 0.26 22.94
CA ASN A 316 -3.50 -0.41 23.01
C ASN A 316 -4.56 0.43 22.30
N LYS A 317 -4.75 0.17 21.01
CA LYS A 317 -5.64 0.94 20.12
C LYS A 317 -6.44 0.03 19.20
N ALA A 318 -7.57 0.55 18.73
CA ALA A 318 -8.38 -0.09 17.70
C ALA A 318 -8.87 0.97 16.71
N GLU A 319 -9.01 0.60 15.44
CA GLU A 319 -9.35 1.51 14.34
C GLU A 319 -10.42 0.90 13.43
N LYS A 320 -11.26 1.75 12.84
CA LYS A 320 -12.26 1.36 11.86
C LYS A 320 -12.61 2.49 10.89
N ASN A 321 -13.26 2.16 9.79
CA ASN A 321 -13.86 3.13 8.90
C ASN A 321 -15.26 3.52 9.35
N LEU A 322 -15.58 4.82 9.27
CA LEU A 322 -16.93 5.37 9.46
C LEU A 322 -17.26 6.34 8.32
N LYS A 323 -18.38 6.08 7.63
CA LYS A 323 -18.92 7.01 6.62
C LYS A 323 -19.67 8.14 7.32
N VAL A 324 -19.36 9.37 6.95
CA VAL A 324 -20.00 10.60 7.46
C VAL A 324 -20.34 11.54 6.31
N ILE A 325 -21.30 12.43 6.54
CA ILE A 325 -21.58 13.53 5.61
C ILE A 325 -20.96 14.80 6.18
N ILE A 326 -20.03 15.39 5.46
CA ILE A 326 -19.48 16.70 5.74
C ILE A 326 -20.38 17.73 5.07
N PRO A 327 -20.97 18.66 5.82
CA PRO A 327 -21.88 19.65 5.25
C PRO A 327 -21.18 20.60 4.28
N ASP A 328 -21.95 21.18 3.38
CA ASP A 328 -21.53 22.24 2.46
C ASP A 328 -20.81 23.37 3.19
N GLN A 329 -19.65 23.78 2.67
CA GLN A 329 -18.81 24.86 3.19
C GLN A 329 -18.59 25.99 2.17
N SER A 330 -19.47 26.08 1.18
CA SER A 330 -19.41 27.08 0.11
C SER A 330 -19.48 28.54 0.60
N ASP A 331 -19.88 28.76 1.85
CA ASP A 331 -19.82 30.08 2.50
C ASP A 331 -18.39 30.66 2.63
N ALA A 332 -17.36 29.83 2.50
CA ALA A 332 -15.96 30.26 2.47
C ALA A 332 -15.58 31.03 1.19
N TYR A 333 -16.35 30.86 0.15
CA TYR A 333 -16.11 31.52 -1.14
C TYR A 333 -16.84 32.88 -1.23
N PRO A 334 -16.43 33.75 -2.18
CA PRO A 334 -17.21 34.92 -2.51
C PRO A 334 -18.64 34.54 -2.89
N GLN A 335 -19.65 35.19 -2.31
CA GLN A 335 -21.06 34.86 -2.58
C GLN A 335 -21.44 34.97 -4.08
N SER A 336 -20.68 35.71 -4.88
CA SER A 336 -20.86 35.80 -6.33
C SER A 336 -20.53 34.51 -7.07
N TYR A 337 -19.86 33.57 -6.44
CA TYR A 337 -19.54 32.26 -7.03
C TYR A 337 -20.71 31.27 -6.96
N PHE A 338 -21.75 31.59 -6.18
CA PHE A 338 -22.94 30.74 -6.04
C PHE A 338 -24.20 31.54 -6.37
N PRO A 339 -24.38 31.97 -7.66
CA PRO A 339 -25.57 32.68 -8.06
C PRO A 339 -26.79 31.77 -7.95
N ALA A 340 -27.89 32.31 -7.42
CA ALA A 340 -29.17 31.61 -7.46
C ALA A 340 -29.67 31.53 -8.91
N VAL A 341 -29.88 30.31 -9.38
CA VAL A 341 -30.37 30.02 -10.75
C VAL A 341 -31.61 29.14 -10.71
N ASP A 342 -32.48 29.31 -11.71
CA ASP A 342 -33.74 28.55 -11.81
C ASP A 342 -33.49 27.09 -12.22
N THR A 343 -32.45 26.86 -13.02
CA THR A 343 -32.02 25.53 -13.48
C THR A 343 -30.49 25.50 -13.46
N GLN A 344 -29.93 24.55 -12.75
CA GLN A 344 -28.48 24.31 -12.71
C GLN A 344 -28.06 23.42 -13.88
N ASN A 345 -26.84 23.67 -14.41
CA ASN A 345 -26.16 22.74 -15.30
C ASN A 345 -25.78 21.47 -14.52
N GLU A 346 -25.92 20.34 -15.18
CA GLU A 346 -25.43 19.05 -14.65
C GLU A 346 -23.90 19.07 -14.60
N LYS A 347 -23.34 18.25 -13.71
CA LYS A 347 -21.88 18.05 -13.62
C LYS A 347 -21.35 17.49 -14.94
N PRO A 348 -20.29 18.08 -15.54
CA PRO A 348 -19.71 17.56 -16.78
C PRO A 348 -19.23 16.12 -16.65
N GLU A 349 -19.46 15.32 -17.71
CA GLU A 349 -19.02 13.92 -17.78
C GLU A 349 -17.56 13.84 -18.27
N VAL A 350 -16.58 13.88 -17.38
CA VAL A 350 -15.13 13.73 -17.67
C VAL A 350 -14.55 12.50 -16.97
N ILE A 351 -13.34 12.10 -17.32
CA ILE A 351 -12.56 11.04 -16.65
C ILE A 351 -11.17 11.58 -16.33
N PRO A 352 -10.77 11.56 -15.05
CA PRO A 352 -11.55 11.22 -13.87
C PRO A 352 -12.67 12.22 -13.61
N THR A 353 -13.74 11.73 -12.98
CA THR A 353 -14.92 12.52 -12.61
C THR A 353 -14.54 13.68 -11.69
N ILE A 354 -15.07 14.88 -11.95
CA ILE A 354 -14.88 16.07 -11.11
C ILE A 354 -15.39 15.80 -9.69
N GLN A 355 -14.60 16.12 -8.68
CA GLN A 355 -14.95 15.90 -7.27
C GLN A 355 -16.20 16.68 -6.86
N GLU A 356 -16.18 18.00 -7.04
CA GLU A 356 -17.22 18.89 -6.54
C GLU A 356 -17.69 19.86 -7.62
N TRP A 357 -19.00 20.05 -7.72
CA TRP A 357 -19.60 20.88 -8.77
C TRP A 357 -20.85 21.61 -8.29
N TYR A 358 -20.89 22.90 -8.60
CA TYR A 358 -22.14 23.68 -8.52
C TYR A 358 -22.42 24.35 -9.88
N GLY A 359 -23.46 23.88 -10.54
CA GLY A 359 -23.84 24.35 -11.88
C GLY A 359 -24.53 25.71 -11.87
N TYR A 360 -24.10 26.58 -12.78
CA TYR A 360 -24.86 27.82 -13.09
C TYR A 360 -25.83 27.57 -14.23
N GLN A 361 -26.39 28.63 -14.79
CA GLN A 361 -27.26 28.55 -15.97
C GLN A 361 -26.51 29.01 -17.22
N GLY A 362 -26.64 28.27 -18.35
CA GLY A 362 -26.05 28.59 -19.64
C GLY A 362 -24.64 28.08 -19.84
N GLU A 363 -23.99 28.51 -20.90
CA GLU A 363 -22.72 28.02 -21.37
C GLU A 363 -21.73 29.14 -21.58
N PHE A 364 -20.46 28.87 -21.38
CA PHE A 364 -19.33 29.60 -21.93
C PHE A 364 -19.06 29.07 -23.32
N LYS A 365 -18.63 29.96 -24.23
CA LYS A 365 -18.40 29.56 -25.61
C LYS A 365 -17.13 30.17 -26.18
N LEU A 366 -16.27 29.33 -26.74
CA LEU A 366 -15.10 29.72 -27.50
C LEU A 366 -15.49 30.28 -28.88
N ASP A 367 -14.74 31.27 -29.34
CA ASP A 367 -14.84 31.86 -30.69
C ASP A 367 -13.45 32.25 -31.23
N ALA A 368 -13.39 32.73 -32.46
CA ALA A 368 -12.12 33.11 -33.10
C ALA A 368 -11.41 34.35 -32.46
N GLN A 369 -12.01 34.99 -31.49
CA GLN A 369 -11.44 36.10 -30.72
C GLN A 369 -11.02 35.68 -29.32
N SER A 370 -11.32 34.46 -28.91
CA SER A 370 -10.90 33.89 -27.62
C SER A 370 -9.38 33.82 -27.49
N ARG A 371 -8.90 33.94 -26.25
CA ARG A 371 -7.48 33.91 -25.92
C ARG A 371 -7.25 32.97 -24.75
N ILE A 372 -6.04 32.39 -24.71
CA ILE A 372 -5.52 31.74 -23.53
C ILE A 372 -4.64 32.76 -22.81
N ILE A 373 -5.00 33.13 -21.59
CA ILE A 373 -4.30 34.14 -20.79
C ILE A 373 -3.72 33.43 -19.56
N TYR A 374 -2.43 33.66 -19.30
CA TYR A 374 -1.78 33.14 -18.09
C TYR A 374 -1.19 34.29 -17.27
N HIS A 375 -1.14 34.12 -15.94
CA HIS A 375 -0.95 35.20 -15.00
C HIS A 375 0.47 35.80 -15.01
N ASP A 376 1.53 34.99 -15.10
CA ASP A 376 2.91 35.41 -14.90
C ASP A 376 3.85 34.87 -15.98
N GLU A 377 4.50 35.76 -16.74
CA GLU A 377 5.52 35.39 -17.74
C GLU A 377 6.73 34.66 -17.15
N ALA A 378 7.00 34.79 -15.85
CA ALA A 378 8.08 34.10 -15.18
C ALA A 378 7.73 32.66 -14.79
N ASP A 379 6.45 32.30 -14.76
CA ASP A 379 5.99 30.94 -14.51
C ASP A 379 6.06 30.09 -15.78
N VAL A 380 7.22 29.46 -15.99
CA VAL A 380 7.48 28.61 -17.16
C VAL A 380 6.50 27.44 -17.24
N GLY A 381 6.02 26.92 -16.09
CA GLY A 381 5.06 25.84 -16.05
C GLY A 381 3.69 26.28 -16.59
N LEU A 382 3.21 27.47 -16.21
CA LEU A 382 1.96 28.01 -16.77
C LEU A 382 2.04 28.28 -18.28
N VAL A 383 3.22 28.71 -18.78
CA VAL A 383 3.45 28.84 -20.23
C VAL A 383 3.22 27.51 -20.92
N ARG A 384 3.84 26.43 -20.40
CA ARG A 384 3.69 25.07 -20.94
C ARG A 384 2.26 24.57 -20.89
N ALA A 385 1.56 24.79 -19.78
CA ALA A 385 0.14 24.44 -19.67
C ALA A 385 -0.72 25.17 -20.73
N ALA A 386 -0.44 26.46 -20.96
CA ALA A 386 -1.11 27.22 -21.98
C ALA A 386 -0.76 26.77 -23.42
N GLU A 387 0.48 26.40 -23.68
CA GLU A 387 0.95 25.86 -24.96
C GLU A 387 0.32 24.50 -25.25
N ASN A 388 0.31 23.58 -24.27
CA ASN A 388 -0.35 22.28 -24.42
C ASN A 388 -1.85 22.47 -24.70
N MET A 389 -2.54 23.28 -23.90
CA MET A 389 -3.96 23.58 -24.14
C MET A 389 -4.21 24.17 -25.52
N LYS A 390 -3.34 25.04 -26.00
CA LYS A 390 -3.48 25.63 -27.35
C LYS A 390 -3.40 24.56 -28.44
N GLU A 391 -2.45 23.62 -28.34
CA GLU A 391 -2.29 22.53 -29.31
C GLU A 391 -3.55 21.64 -29.33
N ASP A 392 -4.01 21.24 -28.17
CA ASP A 392 -5.19 20.38 -28.02
C ASP A 392 -6.48 21.10 -28.46
N LEU A 393 -6.65 22.39 -28.14
CA LEU A 393 -7.78 23.18 -28.61
C LEU A 393 -7.79 23.37 -30.12
N LEU A 394 -6.62 23.50 -30.76
CA LEU A 394 -6.54 23.56 -32.22
C LEU A 394 -7.06 22.26 -32.86
N GLU A 395 -6.72 21.12 -32.27
CA GLU A 395 -7.21 19.81 -32.73
C GLU A 395 -8.71 19.65 -32.49
N ILE A 396 -9.19 19.96 -31.27
CA ILE A 396 -10.59 19.74 -30.85
C ILE A 396 -11.53 20.71 -31.57
N THR A 397 -11.18 22.00 -31.60
CA THR A 397 -12.11 23.08 -32.00
C THR A 397 -11.83 23.66 -33.39
N GLY A 398 -10.62 23.44 -33.93
CA GLY A 398 -10.12 24.10 -35.13
C GLY A 398 -9.70 25.57 -34.91
N LEU A 399 -9.66 26.08 -33.65
CA LEU A 399 -9.31 27.45 -33.33
C LEU A 399 -7.84 27.56 -32.92
N ASP A 400 -7.07 28.37 -33.64
CA ASP A 400 -5.69 28.74 -33.25
C ASP A 400 -5.72 29.95 -32.31
N LEU A 401 -5.83 29.69 -31.01
CA LEU A 401 -5.97 30.72 -29.99
C LEU A 401 -4.62 31.35 -29.61
N PRO A 402 -4.52 32.68 -29.50
CA PRO A 402 -3.31 33.32 -29.03
C PRO A 402 -3.11 33.14 -27.53
N ILE A 403 -1.87 32.90 -27.12
CA ILE A 403 -1.43 32.83 -25.73
C ILE A 403 -0.89 34.21 -25.31
N ILE A 404 -1.35 34.75 -24.19
CA ILE A 404 -1.00 36.10 -23.69
C ILE A 404 -0.71 36.06 -22.18
N ALA A 405 0.43 36.63 -21.77
CA ALA A 405 0.70 36.91 -20.37
C ALA A 405 -0.01 38.20 -19.93
N ALA A 406 -0.91 38.11 -18.96
CA ALA A 406 -1.62 39.26 -18.40
C ALA A 406 -2.36 38.91 -17.10
N ASP A 407 -2.72 39.96 -16.32
CA ASP A 407 -3.58 39.81 -15.15
C ASP A 407 -5.03 39.40 -15.51
N ALA A 408 -5.74 38.82 -14.55
CA ALA A 408 -7.14 38.40 -14.68
C ALA A 408 -8.09 39.52 -15.20
N SER A 409 -7.76 40.78 -14.93
CA SER A 409 -8.55 41.95 -15.42
C SER A 409 -8.50 42.15 -16.96
N ALA A 410 -7.55 41.49 -17.64
CA ALA A 410 -7.42 41.51 -19.09
C ALA A 410 -8.32 40.45 -19.77
N ALA A 411 -8.82 39.48 -19.03
CA ALA A 411 -9.65 38.40 -19.54
C ALA A 411 -11.07 38.91 -19.83
N GLY A 412 -11.61 38.52 -20.98
CA GLY A 412 -12.97 38.80 -21.41
C GLY A 412 -13.90 37.58 -21.31
N ALA A 413 -15.15 37.74 -21.70
CA ALA A 413 -16.21 36.75 -21.53
C ALA A 413 -16.02 35.44 -22.35
N SER A 414 -15.15 35.45 -23.37
CA SER A 414 -14.82 34.26 -24.18
C SER A 414 -13.39 33.80 -24.00
N ASP A 415 -12.65 34.36 -23.03
CA ASP A 415 -11.26 34.01 -22.78
C ASP A 415 -11.12 32.87 -21.71
N ILE A 416 -10.00 32.14 -21.79
CA ILE A 416 -9.54 31.19 -20.77
C ILE A 416 -8.40 31.84 -20.00
N TYR A 417 -8.47 31.79 -18.66
CA TYR A 417 -7.46 32.37 -17.78
C TYR A 417 -6.86 31.31 -16.86
N LEU A 418 -5.55 31.19 -16.83
CA LEU A 418 -4.78 30.25 -15.99
C LEU A 418 -3.94 31.05 -14.98
N ALA A 419 -3.97 30.64 -13.71
CA ALA A 419 -3.15 31.26 -12.68
C ALA A 419 -2.65 30.28 -11.62
N SER A 420 -1.34 30.24 -11.37
CA SER A 420 -0.76 29.71 -10.15
C SER A 420 -0.98 30.71 -9.01
N VAL A 421 -1.52 30.24 -7.88
CA VAL A 421 -1.78 31.05 -6.69
C VAL A 421 -0.87 30.58 -5.57
N SER A 422 -0.17 31.52 -4.91
CA SER A 422 0.86 31.19 -3.91
C SER A 422 0.31 30.61 -2.60
N GLU A 423 -1.01 30.69 -2.38
CA GLU A 423 -1.69 30.15 -1.22
C GLU A 423 -2.81 29.23 -1.70
N ASP A 424 -2.87 28.02 -1.16
CA ASP A 424 -3.96 27.09 -1.41
C ASP A 424 -5.22 27.47 -0.62
N SER A 425 -5.83 28.58 -1.03
CA SER A 425 -7.00 29.16 -0.35
C SER A 425 -8.25 28.29 -0.45
N TYR A 426 -8.22 27.28 -1.32
CA TYR A 426 -9.35 26.40 -1.60
C TYR A 426 -9.07 24.94 -1.27
N ASP A 427 -7.89 24.67 -0.67
CA ASP A 427 -7.44 23.35 -0.23
C ASP A 427 -7.60 22.29 -1.33
N VAL A 428 -7.06 22.58 -2.51
CA VAL A 428 -7.06 21.67 -3.66
C VAL A 428 -5.76 20.86 -3.76
N GLY A 429 -4.70 21.26 -3.07
CA GLY A 429 -3.37 20.66 -3.14
C GLY A 429 -2.65 20.94 -4.46
N ASP A 430 -1.45 20.38 -4.62
CA ASP A 430 -0.56 20.70 -5.73
C ASP A 430 -1.10 20.27 -7.10
N GLU A 431 -1.91 19.23 -7.15
CA GLU A 431 -2.46 18.67 -8.38
C GLU A 431 -3.94 19.01 -8.62
N GLY A 432 -4.58 19.63 -7.61
CA GLY A 432 -5.98 20.05 -7.74
C GLY A 432 -6.14 21.47 -8.29
N TYR A 433 -7.35 21.82 -8.59
CA TYR A 433 -7.67 23.13 -9.15
C TYR A 433 -9.10 23.58 -8.77
N LEU A 434 -9.29 24.90 -8.81
CA LEU A 434 -10.59 25.55 -8.81
C LEU A 434 -10.88 26.08 -10.23
N MET A 435 -11.93 25.59 -10.87
CA MET A 435 -12.39 26.07 -12.19
C MET A 435 -13.70 26.86 -12.03
N ILE A 436 -13.76 28.07 -12.57
CA ILE A 436 -14.93 28.91 -12.56
C ILE A 436 -15.27 29.31 -13.99
N THR A 437 -16.48 28.99 -14.42
CA THR A 437 -16.97 29.30 -15.76
C THR A 437 -18.24 30.15 -15.61
N ASP A 438 -18.17 31.44 -15.95
CA ASP A 438 -19.26 32.38 -15.80
C ASP A 438 -19.36 33.39 -16.95
N ASP A 439 -20.02 34.54 -16.74
CA ASP A 439 -20.14 35.62 -17.75
C ASP A 439 -18.84 36.41 -17.96
N ASN A 440 -17.80 36.17 -17.15
CA ASN A 440 -16.49 36.81 -17.24
C ASN A 440 -15.44 35.93 -17.89
N GLY A 441 -15.83 34.75 -18.38
CA GLY A 441 -14.93 33.77 -19.01
C GLY A 441 -14.70 32.49 -18.19
N LEU A 442 -13.78 31.68 -18.63
CA LEU A 442 -13.35 30.46 -17.97
C LEU A 442 -12.02 30.72 -17.23
N ARG A 443 -11.95 30.40 -15.95
CA ARG A 443 -10.76 30.66 -15.11
C ARG A 443 -10.39 29.42 -14.33
N ILE A 444 -9.09 29.08 -14.34
CA ILE A 444 -8.51 27.96 -13.61
C ILE A 444 -7.46 28.49 -12.65
N TYR A 445 -7.60 28.15 -11.39
CA TYR A 445 -6.69 28.51 -10.31
C TYR A 445 -6.16 27.26 -9.63
N SER A 446 -4.85 27.20 -9.34
CA SER A 446 -4.21 26.12 -8.59
C SER A 446 -2.99 26.65 -7.85
N PRO A 447 -2.51 26.00 -6.78
CA PRO A 447 -1.23 26.31 -6.18
C PRO A 447 -0.04 26.10 -7.13
N THR A 448 -0.16 25.17 -8.09
CA THR A 448 0.91 24.83 -9.04
C THR A 448 0.43 24.89 -10.49
N TYR A 449 1.37 24.90 -11.42
CA TYR A 449 1.04 24.78 -12.85
C TYR A 449 0.43 23.42 -13.22
N ILE A 450 0.75 22.35 -12.44
CA ILE A 450 0.23 20.99 -12.67
C ILE A 450 -1.27 20.93 -12.43
N GLY A 451 -1.76 21.50 -11.34
CA GLY A 451 -3.21 21.59 -11.13
C GLY A 451 -3.90 22.45 -12.18
N CYS A 452 -3.25 23.57 -12.65
CA CYS A 452 -3.77 24.31 -13.79
C CYS A 452 -3.82 23.43 -15.07
N LEU A 453 -2.78 22.65 -15.34
CA LEU A 453 -2.71 21.71 -16.48
C LEU A 453 -3.82 20.65 -16.39
N TYR A 454 -4.07 20.06 -15.22
CA TYR A 454 -5.19 19.13 -15.04
C TYR A 454 -6.57 19.80 -15.20
N GLY A 455 -6.67 21.09 -14.83
CA GLY A 455 -7.87 21.88 -15.09
C GLY A 455 -8.10 22.10 -16.58
N THR A 456 -7.05 22.36 -17.39
CA THR A 456 -7.18 22.47 -18.87
C THR A 456 -7.64 21.14 -19.48
N ILE A 457 -7.11 20.00 -19.03
CA ILE A 457 -7.55 18.68 -19.50
C ILE A 457 -9.07 18.47 -19.25
N SER A 458 -9.59 18.88 -18.10
CA SER A 458 -11.04 18.79 -17.87
C SER A 458 -11.85 19.63 -18.84
N VAL A 459 -11.37 20.84 -19.15
CA VAL A 459 -12.02 21.72 -20.17
C VAL A 459 -11.95 21.08 -21.56
N GLU A 460 -10.82 20.54 -21.94
CA GLU A 460 -10.60 19.85 -23.23
C GLU A 460 -11.52 18.63 -23.38
N GLN A 461 -11.65 17.80 -22.34
CA GLN A 461 -12.58 16.67 -22.35
C GLN A 461 -14.04 17.13 -22.48
N ILE A 462 -14.44 18.23 -21.82
CA ILE A 462 -15.77 18.81 -21.93
C ILE A 462 -16.01 19.30 -23.38
N LEU A 463 -15.07 20.06 -23.93
CA LEU A 463 -15.15 20.56 -25.31
C LEU A 463 -15.18 19.43 -26.34
N TYR A 464 -14.35 18.41 -26.14
CA TYR A 464 -14.30 17.24 -27.02
C TYR A 464 -15.65 16.52 -27.12
N GLN A 465 -16.41 16.46 -26.02
CA GLN A 465 -17.72 15.80 -25.97
C GLN A 465 -18.89 16.71 -26.35
N ALA A 466 -18.69 18.04 -26.38
CA ALA A 466 -19.73 18.99 -26.77
C ALA A 466 -20.09 18.84 -28.25
N GLU A 467 -21.40 18.95 -28.61
CA GLU A 467 -21.86 18.80 -30.00
C GLU A 467 -21.20 19.79 -30.98
N ASP A 468 -20.85 20.99 -30.50
CA ASP A 468 -20.22 22.04 -31.31
C ASP A 468 -18.70 22.15 -31.07
N HIS A 469 -18.14 21.37 -30.15
CA HIS A 469 -16.75 21.40 -29.69
C HIS A 469 -16.28 22.77 -29.17
N LEU A 470 -17.22 23.68 -28.83
CA LEU A 470 -16.93 25.05 -28.45
C LEU A 470 -17.54 25.46 -27.11
N SER A 471 -18.52 24.71 -26.60
CA SER A 471 -19.31 25.06 -25.44
C SER A 471 -18.87 24.32 -24.17
N VAL A 472 -18.77 25.08 -23.05
CA VAL A 472 -18.51 24.55 -21.69
C VAL A 472 -19.66 25.00 -20.78
N PRO A 473 -20.31 24.10 -20.03
CA PRO A 473 -21.38 24.50 -19.10
C PRO A 473 -20.81 25.43 -18.01
N LYS A 474 -21.57 26.49 -17.70
CA LYS A 474 -21.21 27.41 -16.62
C LYS A 474 -21.40 26.76 -15.27
N GLY A 475 -20.44 26.99 -14.37
CA GLY A 475 -20.43 26.47 -13.01
C GLY A 475 -19.12 26.74 -12.31
N ILE A 476 -19.00 26.21 -11.11
CA ILE A 476 -17.78 26.15 -10.33
C ILE A 476 -17.47 24.70 -9.97
N ALA A 477 -16.22 24.30 -10.19
CA ALA A 477 -15.67 23.02 -9.82
C ALA A 477 -14.51 23.19 -8.86
N ARG A 478 -14.47 22.41 -7.79
CA ARG A 478 -13.30 22.16 -6.97
C ARG A 478 -12.90 20.71 -7.18
N ASP A 479 -11.69 20.47 -7.71
CA ASP A 479 -11.27 19.14 -8.16
C ASP A 479 -9.85 18.83 -7.70
N TYR A 480 -9.63 17.61 -7.24
CA TYR A 480 -8.39 17.18 -6.61
C TYR A 480 -8.32 15.64 -6.53
N PRO A 481 -7.11 15.03 -6.56
CA PRO A 481 -6.96 13.60 -6.38
C PRO A 481 -7.13 13.18 -4.92
N ALA A 482 -7.67 11.96 -4.71
CA ALA A 482 -7.75 11.32 -3.39
C ALA A 482 -6.45 10.59 -3.01
N TYR A 483 -5.67 10.15 -4.00
CA TYR A 483 -4.43 9.42 -3.81
C TYR A 483 -3.27 10.10 -4.53
N GLU A 484 -2.09 10.08 -3.90
CA GLU A 484 -0.87 10.69 -4.40
C GLU A 484 -0.35 9.99 -5.67
N VAL A 485 -0.37 8.65 -5.72
CA VAL A 485 0.15 7.86 -6.83
C VAL A 485 -0.98 7.32 -7.71
N ARG A 486 -0.92 7.66 -9.00
CA ARG A 486 -1.80 7.21 -10.07
C ARG A 486 -0.94 6.80 -11.24
N GLY A 487 -0.56 5.51 -11.30
CA GLY A 487 0.56 5.09 -12.12
C GLY A 487 0.26 4.06 -13.20
N ILE A 488 1.20 4.02 -14.15
CA ILE A 488 1.36 2.95 -15.13
C ILE A 488 2.77 2.40 -15.03
N MET A 489 2.92 1.07 -15.02
CA MET A 489 4.20 0.41 -15.18
C MET A 489 4.24 -0.35 -16.50
N LEU A 490 5.32 -0.18 -17.27
CA LEU A 490 5.58 -0.94 -18.49
C LEU A 490 6.88 -1.73 -18.38
N ASP A 491 6.83 -3.00 -18.74
CA ASP A 491 8.00 -3.85 -18.96
C ASP A 491 8.59 -3.54 -20.33
N VAL A 492 9.45 -2.54 -20.37
CA VAL A 492 10.17 -2.17 -21.61
C VAL A 492 11.39 -3.07 -21.84
N ALA A 493 11.75 -3.89 -20.86
CA ALA A 493 12.84 -4.84 -20.95
C ALA A 493 12.50 -5.98 -21.91
N ARG A 494 11.48 -6.77 -21.55
CA ARG A 494 11.04 -7.92 -22.34
C ARG A 494 10.36 -7.53 -23.64
N THR A 495 9.69 -6.36 -23.65
CA THR A 495 9.00 -5.83 -24.82
C THR A 495 9.63 -4.51 -25.22
N PRO A 496 10.39 -4.43 -26.34
CA PRO A 496 11.01 -3.20 -26.78
C PRO A 496 9.96 -2.25 -27.37
N TYR A 497 9.80 -1.09 -26.75
CA TYR A 497 8.91 -0.03 -27.24
C TYR A 497 9.71 0.98 -28.05
N ARG A 498 9.13 1.51 -29.12
CA ARG A 498 9.71 2.70 -29.78
C ARG A 498 9.67 3.89 -28.81
N LEU A 499 10.69 4.75 -28.84
CA LEU A 499 10.70 5.96 -28.01
C LEU A 499 9.44 6.82 -28.23
N GLN A 500 8.99 6.94 -29.49
CA GLN A 500 7.77 7.67 -29.82
C GLN A 500 6.55 7.10 -29.08
N GLN A 501 6.41 5.78 -29.02
CA GLN A 501 5.30 5.15 -28.28
C GLN A 501 5.35 5.46 -26.78
N LEU A 502 6.55 5.47 -26.18
CA LEU A 502 6.69 5.86 -24.77
C LEU A 502 6.30 7.33 -24.55
N GLN A 503 6.64 8.21 -25.52
CA GLN A 503 6.21 9.61 -25.51
C GLN A 503 4.70 9.75 -25.71
N ASP A 504 4.10 8.99 -26.60
CA ASP A 504 2.64 9.00 -26.82
C ASP A 504 1.88 8.62 -25.56
N TYR A 505 2.40 7.64 -24.78
CA TYR A 505 1.78 7.28 -23.51
C TYR A 505 1.79 8.41 -22.47
N THR A 506 2.74 9.35 -22.52
CA THR A 506 2.71 10.50 -21.61
C THR A 506 1.50 11.40 -21.86
N LYS A 507 1.07 11.53 -23.12
CA LYS A 507 -0.15 12.25 -23.48
C LYS A 507 -1.43 11.54 -23.00
N VAL A 508 -1.46 10.20 -23.13
CA VAL A 508 -2.57 9.39 -22.57
C VAL A 508 -2.62 9.54 -21.05
N MET A 509 -1.48 9.50 -20.38
CA MET A 509 -1.40 9.70 -18.93
C MET A 509 -1.93 11.08 -18.53
N LEU A 510 -1.50 12.13 -19.22
CA LEU A 510 -1.99 13.48 -18.98
C LEU A 510 -3.51 13.57 -19.16
N TRP A 511 -4.05 13.02 -20.25
CA TRP A 511 -5.49 13.03 -20.56
C TRP A 511 -6.34 12.42 -19.44
N TYR A 512 -5.81 11.41 -18.74
CA TYR A 512 -6.45 10.77 -17.59
C TYR A 512 -5.87 11.21 -16.24
N LYS A 513 -5.12 12.33 -16.18
CA LYS A 513 -4.51 12.89 -14.96
C LYS A 513 -3.70 11.87 -14.15
N MET A 514 -3.00 10.94 -14.85
CA MET A 514 -2.06 10.01 -14.25
C MET A 514 -0.72 10.72 -14.04
N ASN A 515 -0.02 10.40 -12.96
CA ASN A 515 1.18 11.13 -12.55
C ASN A 515 2.44 10.29 -12.32
N GLU A 516 2.38 8.98 -12.49
CA GLU A 516 3.56 8.13 -12.31
C GLU A 516 3.76 7.15 -13.47
N TYR A 517 4.90 7.26 -14.15
CA TYR A 517 5.30 6.42 -15.27
C TYR A 517 6.49 5.56 -14.89
N HIS A 518 6.23 4.31 -14.51
CA HIS A 518 7.25 3.36 -14.08
C HIS A 518 7.72 2.51 -15.27
N LEU A 519 9.02 2.54 -15.57
CA LEU A 519 9.64 1.85 -16.70
C LEU A 519 10.66 0.82 -16.19
N HIS A 520 10.34 -0.45 -16.37
CA HIS A 520 11.16 -1.60 -15.99
C HIS A 520 12.11 -1.93 -17.15
N ILE A 521 13.43 -1.65 -17.00
CA ILE A 521 14.38 -1.63 -18.12
C ILE A 521 15.26 -2.87 -18.25
N ASN A 522 15.28 -3.77 -17.28
CA ASN A 522 16.01 -5.04 -17.36
C ASN A 522 15.23 -6.21 -16.84
N ASP A 523 15.38 -7.35 -17.47
CA ASP A 523 14.76 -8.60 -17.03
C ASP A 523 15.30 -9.81 -17.83
N ASN A 524 14.70 -10.97 -17.59
CA ASN A 524 14.92 -12.23 -18.30
C ASN A 524 13.66 -12.63 -19.08
N ASP A 525 13.81 -13.50 -20.07
CA ASP A 525 12.66 -14.01 -20.83
C ASP A 525 11.71 -14.92 -20.00
N ASN A 526 12.18 -15.40 -18.86
CA ASN A 526 11.40 -16.21 -17.91
C ASN A 526 11.92 -16.00 -16.50
N CYS A 527 11.03 -15.93 -15.52
CA CYS A 527 11.36 -15.77 -14.11
C CYS A 527 11.98 -17.03 -13.46
N ASN A 528 11.88 -18.19 -14.12
CA ASN A 528 12.47 -19.45 -13.66
C ASN A 528 13.25 -20.08 -14.79
N ILE A 529 14.55 -19.84 -14.86
CA ILE A 529 15.41 -20.39 -15.91
C ILE A 529 15.71 -21.85 -15.61
N THR A 530 15.12 -22.72 -16.42
CA THR A 530 15.34 -24.16 -16.35
C THR A 530 15.93 -24.66 -17.68
N GLY A 531 17.03 -25.38 -17.63
CA GLY A 531 17.70 -25.92 -18.81
C GLY A 531 19.03 -25.25 -19.11
N SER A 532 19.35 -25.04 -20.41
CA SER A 532 20.57 -24.35 -20.82
C SER A 532 20.37 -22.84 -20.73
N VAL A 533 21.29 -22.13 -20.11
CA VAL A 533 21.31 -20.65 -20.04
C VAL A 533 21.36 -20.02 -21.44
N GLU A 534 21.95 -20.74 -22.42
CA GLU A 534 22.05 -20.30 -23.81
C GLU A 534 20.69 -20.28 -24.53
N ASP A 535 19.69 -21.00 -24.01
CA ASP A 535 18.34 -21.04 -24.57
C ASP A 535 17.44 -19.89 -24.03
N HIS A 536 17.95 -19.05 -23.15
CA HIS A 536 17.24 -17.95 -22.51
C HIS A 536 17.85 -16.61 -22.85
N SER A 537 17.03 -15.58 -22.90
CA SER A 537 17.43 -14.22 -23.25
C SER A 537 17.36 -13.30 -22.02
N GLY A 538 18.35 -12.42 -21.88
CA GLY A 538 18.35 -11.35 -20.90
C GLY A 538 18.23 -9.99 -21.60
N PHE A 539 17.68 -9.02 -20.88
CA PHE A 539 17.36 -7.70 -21.43
C PHE A 539 17.88 -6.58 -20.53
N HIS A 540 18.35 -5.53 -21.18
CA HIS A 540 18.69 -4.23 -20.60
C HIS A 540 18.56 -3.16 -21.67
N ARG A 541 17.73 -2.14 -21.46
CA ARG A 541 17.30 -1.21 -22.51
C ARG A 541 17.97 0.16 -22.47
N LEU A 542 18.91 0.41 -21.59
CA LEU A 542 19.60 1.69 -21.48
C LEU A 542 21.09 1.53 -21.80
N GLU A 543 21.66 2.40 -22.63
CA GLU A 543 23.08 2.34 -22.96
C GLU A 543 23.96 2.58 -21.73
N SER A 544 25.10 1.87 -21.66
CA SER A 544 26.10 2.00 -20.61
C SER A 544 27.45 2.26 -21.20
N ASP A 545 28.16 3.30 -20.72
CA ASP A 545 29.52 3.60 -21.05
C ASP A 545 30.50 2.76 -20.25
N VAL A 546 30.13 2.41 -19.02
CA VAL A 546 30.97 1.60 -18.12
C VAL A 546 30.95 0.14 -18.53
N PHE A 547 29.81 -0.34 -19.01
CA PHE A 547 29.64 -1.70 -19.53
C PHE A 547 29.31 -1.66 -21.03
N PRO A 548 30.25 -1.24 -21.89
CA PRO A 548 30.00 -1.15 -23.33
C PRO A 548 29.67 -2.54 -23.88
N SER A 549 28.65 -2.68 -24.68
CA SER A 549 28.07 -3.93 -25.17
C SER A 549 27.06 -4.58 -24.19
N LEU A 550 26.76 -3.99 -23.06
CA LEU A 550 25.60 -4.37 -22.27
C LEU A 550 24.34 -3.95 -23.04
N LYS A 551 23.64 -4.89 -23.63
CA LYS A 551 22.44 -4.63 -24.41
C LYS A 551 21.53 -5.85 -24.44
N SER A 552 20.25 -5.61 -24.66
CA SER A 552 19.23 -6.64 -24.73
C SER A 552 19.52 -7.67 -25.82
N GLU A 553 19.24 -8.93 -25.50
CA GLU A 553 19.15 -10.00 -26.46
C GLU A 553 17.76 -10.02 -27.13
N VAL A 554 17.65 -10.60 -28.31
CA VAL A 554 16.36 -10.71 -29.00
C VAL A 554 15.68 -12.01 -28.60
N LYS A 555 14.41 -11.93 -28.20
CA LYS A 555 13.62 -13.10 -27.81
C LYS A 555 12.98 -13.74 -29.05
N HIS A 556 13.49 -14.90 -29.45
CA HIS A 556 12.92 -15.66 -30.56
C HIS A 556 12.38 -17.04 -30.15
N ALA A 557 12.71 -17.55 -28.97
CA ALA A 557 12.30 -18.87 -28.53
C ALA A 557 10.78 -19.01 -28.41
N GLY A 558 10.22 -19.95 -29.20
CA GLY A 558 8.79 -20.23 -29.19
C GLY A 558 7.91 -19.29 -30.00
N ILE A 559 8.47 -18.29 -30.66
CA ILE A 559 7.75 -17.37 -31.52
C ILE A 559 7.68 -17.95 -32.95
N PRO A 560 6.51 -17.96 -33.60
CA PRO A 560 6.38 -18.36 -35.01
C PRO A 560 7.30 -17.53 -35.92
N GLU A 561 7.99 -18.20 -36.88
CA GLU A 561 8.94 -17.52 -37.77
C GLU A 561 8.29 -16.40 -38.61
N GLU A 562 7.02 -16.56 -38.96
CA GLU A 562 6.24 -15.54 -39.66
C GLU A 562 6.03 -14.27 -38.82
N LEU A 563 5.92 -14.38 -37.48
CA LEU A 563 5.78 -13.24 -36.59
C LEU A 563 7.13 -12.60 -36.28
N VAL A 564 8.19 -13.39 -36.05
CA VAL A 564 9.54 -12.87 -35.81
C VAL A 564 10.01 -11.97 -36.94
N ASN A 565 9.65 -12.32 -38.16
CA ASN A 565 10.02 -11.56 -39.37
C ASN A 565 8.97 -10.51 -39.78
N ALA A 566 7.88 -10.35 -39.02
CA ALA A 566 6.90 -9.33 -39.33
C ALA A 566 7.37 -7.94 -38.87
N ASP A 567 7.25 -6.94 -39.74
CA ASP A 567 7.72 -5.57 -39.45
C ASP A 567 7.02 -4.93 -38.23
N TYR A 568 5.85 -5.39 -37.87
CA TYR A 568 5.07 -4.93 -36.72
C TYR A 568 5.36 -5.70 -35.42
N TYR A 569 6.24 -6.71 -35.44
CA TYR A 569 6.55 -7.50 -34.26
C TYR A 569 7.56 -6.78 -33.35
N LEU A 570 7.16 -6.48 -32.12
CA LEU A 570 7.96 -5.67 -31.20
C LEU A 570 9.35 -6.25 -30.85
N HIS A 571 9.54 -7.57 -30.97
CA HIS A 571 10.83 -8.22 -30.77
C HIS A 571 11.63 -8.41 -32.04
N ASN A 572 11.20 -7.88 -33.18
CA ASN A 572 11.96 -7.95 -34.42
C ASN A 572 13.11 -6.92 -34.35
N GLU A 573 14.35 -7.37 -34.59
CA GLU A 573 15.55 -6.49 -34.57
C GLU A 573 15.43 -5.34 -35.55
N ASP A 574 14.87 -5.58 -36.71
CA ASP A 574 14.71 -4.59 -37.78
C ASP A 574 13.57 -3.61 -37.50
N TYR A 575 12.55 -4.03 -36.76
CA TYR A 575 11.38 -3.21 -36.46
C TYR A 575 11.72 -1.97 -35.64
N GLN A 576 12.53 -2.14 -34.60
CA GLN A 576 12.87 -1.04 -33.67
C GLN A 576 14.14 -0.30 -34.08
N GLY A 577 14.94 -0.84 -34.98
CA GLY A 577 16.23 -0.27 -35.40
C GLY A 577 17.34 -0.34 -34.35
N ASN A 578 17.01 -0.15 -33.08
CA ASN A 578 17.88 -0.36 -31.93
C ASN A 578 17.05 -0.65 -30.68
N PRO A 579 17.16 -1.82 -30.09
CA PRO A 579 16.42 -2.17 -28.86
C PRO A 579 17.01 -1.54 -27.59
N THR A 580 17.96 -0.61 -27.68
CA THR A 580 18.60 0.07 -26.55
C THR A 580 18.44 1.56 -26.69
N TYR A 581 17.89 2.23 -25.67
CA TYR A 581 17.74 3.68 -25.63
C TYR A 581 19.07 4.33 -25.25
N THR A 582 19.37 5.46 -25.88
CA THR A 582 20.52 6.29 -25.49
C THR A 582 20.21 7.05 -24.19
N LYS A 583 21.25 7.46 -23.48
CA LYS A 583 21.11 8.30 -22.28
C LYS A 583 20.41 9.63 -22.58
N GLU A 584 20.65 10.21 -23.77
CA GLU A 584 20.01 11.45 -24.20
C GLU A 584 18.52 11.27 -24.48
N GLU A 585 18.13 10.21 -25.18
CA GLU A 585 16.72 9.85 -25.39
C GLU A 585 15.98 9.65 -24.07
N TRP A 586 16.63 8.99 -23.10
CA TRP A 586 16.05 8.73 -21.79
C TRP A 586 15.86 10.01 -20.96
N ARG A 587 16.84 10.92 -20.97
CA ARG A 587 16.72 12.26 -20.37
C ARG A 587 15.60 13.06 -21.02
N THR A 588 15.53 13.05 -22.35
CA THR A 588 14.46 13.76 -23.10
C THR A 588 13.09 13.23 -22.73
N LEU A 589 12.92 11.92 -22.59
CA LEU A 589 11.66 11.32 -22.12
C LEU A 589 11.34 11.76 -20.69
N LYS A 590 12.34 11.75 -19.79
CA LYS A 590 12.18 12.23 -18.40
C LYS A 590 11.77 13.70 -18.34
N GLU A 591 12.39 14.56 -19.15
CA GLU A 591 12.04 15.98 -19.25
C GLU A 591 10.60 16.15 -19.76
N THR A 592 10.20 15.41 -20.81
CA THR A 592 8.83 15.41 -21.31
C THR A 592 7.84 15.03 -20.22
N CYS A 593 8.12 13.96 -19.47
CA CYS A 593 7.29 13.55 -18.33
C CYS A 593 7.18 14.67 -17.29
N THR A 594 8.32 15.26 -16.90
CA THR A 594 8.35 16.33 -15.89
C THR A 594 7.52 17.54 -16.31
N ASP A 595 7.62 17.94 -17.58
CA ASP A 595 6.86 19.05 -18.14
C ASP A 595 5.34 18.83 -18.10
N LEU A 596 4.91 17.58 -18.14
CA LEU A 596 3.51 17.17 -18.05
C LEU A 596 3.08 16.78 -16.63
N GLY A 597 3.90 17.02 -15.61
CA GLY A 597 3.59 16.66 -14.22
C GLY A 597 3.64 15.16 -13.94
N ILE A 598 4.35 14.40 -14.78
CA ILE A 598 4.47 12.96 -14.65
C ILE A 598 5.83 12.61 -14.04
N ASN A 599 5.82 11.91 -12.93
CA ASN A 599 7.04 11.37 -12.34
C ASN A 599 7.45 10.09 -13.06
N MET A 600 8.46 10.17 -13.94
CA MET A 600 9.02 8.98 -14.58
C MET A 600 9.98 8.28 -13.63
N ILE A 601 9.66 7.03 -13.30
CA ILE A 601 10.46 6.16 -12.44
C ILE A 601 11.12 5.08 -13.31
N THR A 602 12.46 5.05 -13.29
CA THR A 602 13.23 4.01 -13.95
C THR A 602 13.59 2.94 -12.95
N GLU A 603 13.26 1.68 -13.28
CA GLU A 603 13.61 0.52 -12.50
C GLU A 603 14.78 -0.24 -13.09
N ILE A 604 15.77 -0.55 -12.25
CA ILE A 604 16.77 -1.58 -12.52
C ILE A 604 16.59 -2.67 -11.47
N ASP A 605 16.09 -3.81 -11.89
CA ASP A 605 15.76 -4.91 -11.00
C ASP A 605 16.99 -5.75 -10.67
N LEU A 606 17.35 -5.73 -9.39
CA LEU A 606 18.51 -6.40 -8.79
C LEU A 606 18.18 -6.82 -7.34
N PRO A 607 18.69 -7.94 -6.83
CA PRO A 607 19.62 -8.92 -7.46
C PRO A 607 18.94 -10.06 -8.21
N GLY A 608 17.61 -10.07 -8.30
CA GLY A 608 16.85 -10.94 -9.17
C GLY A 608 17.03 -10.54 -10.65
N HIS A 609 16.34 -11.19 -11.55
CA HIS A 609 16.17 -10.79 -12.97
C HIS A 609 17.47 -10.36 -13.70
N SER A 610 18.61 -11.00 -13.33
CA SER A 610 19.97 -10.57 -13.66
C SER A 610 20.69 -11.45 -14.69
N LEU A 611 19.97 -12.23 -15.50
CA LEU A 611 20.55 -13.14 -16.47
C LEU A 611 21.54 -12.44 -17.42
N LEU A 612 21.14 -11.30 -17.97
CA LEU A 612 22.00 -10.56 -18.90
C LEU A 612 23.31 -10.13 -18.26
N TYR A 613 23.22 -9.65 -17.01
CA TYR A 613 24.41 -9.20 -16.27
C TYR A 613 25.39 -10.33 -16.00
N ASN A 614 24.86 -11.52 -15.73
CA ASN A 614 25.66 -12.71 -15.54
C ASN A 614 26.33 -13.17 -16.85
N LYS A 615 25.59 -13.17 -17.96
CA LYS A 615 26.16 -13.46 -19.29
C LYS A 615 27.23 -12.44 -19.66
N TYR A 616 26.96 -11.15 -19.47
CA TYR A 616 27.91 -10.08 -19.72
C TYR A 616 29.20 -10.26 -18.94
N ALA A 617 29.12 -10.57 -17.65
CA ALA A 617 30.27 -10.80 -16.80
C ALA A 617 31.12 -12.01 -17.25
N GLU A 618 30.49 -13.06 -17.75
CA GLU A 618 31.17 -14.24 -18.27
C GLU A 618 31.87 -13.94 -19.60
N GLU A 619 31.23 -13.22 -20.50
CA GLU A 619 31.75 -12.87 -21.83
C GLU A 619 32.83 -11.77 -21.75
N ASN A 620 32.75 -10.88 -20.77
CA ASN A 620 33.64 -9.71 -20.61
C ASN A 620 34.40 -9.72 -19.27
N PRO A 621 35.14 -10.79 -18.95
CA PRO A 621 35.80 -10.94 -17.64
C PRO A 621 36.86 -9.87 -17.37
N ASP A 622 37.39 -9.20 -18.40
CA ASP A 622 38.39 -8.13 -18.26
C ASP A 622 37.73 -6.80 -17.82
N ASN A 623 36.43 -6.63 -18.00
CA ASN A 623 35.65 -5.45 -17.58
C ASN A 623 35.18 -5.56 -16.12
N ILE A 624 35.20 -6.76 -15.55
CA ILE A 624 34.85 -6.98 -14.15
C ILE A 624 36.13 -7.10 -13.32
N PRO A 625 36.34 -6.30 -12.28
CA PRO A 625 37.59 -6.31 -11.52
C PRO A 625 37.86 -7.70 -10.96
N GLN A 626 39.12 -8.12 -11.05
CA GLN A 626 39.60 -9.30 -10.40
C GLN A 626 39.82 -8.96 -8.93
N LEU A 627 39.16 -9.71 -8.03
CA LEU A 627 39.46 -9.66 -6.61
C LEU A 627 40.89 -10.17 -6.33
N GLU A 628 41.49 -9.76 -5.20
CA GLU A 628 42.80 -10.26 -4.74
C GLU A 628 42.77 -11.79 -4.67
N GLY A 629 43.54 -12.45 -5.52
CA GLY A 629 43.53 -13.91 -5.65
C GLY A 629 43.16 -14.45 -7.04
N GLY A 630 42.78 -13.59 -7.99
CA GLY A 630 42.53 -13.96 -9.37
C GLY A 630 41.24 -14.77 -9.62
N ILE A 631 40.27 -14.63 -8.74
CA ILE A 631 38.98 -15.37 -8.84
C ILE A 631 38.16 -14.72 -9.92
N LYS A 632 37.75 -15.51 -10.89
CA LYS A 632 36.87 -15.08 -11.99
C LYS A 632 35.42 -15.23 -11.60
N TYR A 633 34.62 -14.24 -11.96
CA TYR A 633 33.17 -14.39 -11.97
C TYR A 633 32.81 -15.53 -12.95
N THR A 634 31.96 -16.43 -12.55
CA THR A 634 31.44 -17.49 -13.42
C THR A 634 29.93 -17.51 -13.29
N ALA A 635 29.22 -17.43 -14.41
CA ALA A 635 27.75 -17.48 -14.44
C ALA A 635 27.15 -18.72 -13.73
N ASN A 636 27.93 -19.82 -13.66
CA ASN A 636 27.51 -21.05 -12.99
C ASN A 636 27.70 -21.05 -11.47
N ALA A 637 28.20 -19.95 -10.88
CA ALA A 637 28.33 -19.83 -9.43
C ALA A 637 27.07 -19.27 -8.76
N LEU A 638 26.01 -19.02 -9.54
CA LEU A 638 24.96 -18.11 -9.15
C LEU A 638 23.79 -18.70 -8.43
N SER A 639 23.63 -19.95 -8.35
CA SER A 639 22.72 -20.52 -7.39
C SER A 639 22.90 -22.02 -7.28
N THR A 640 23.00 -22.47 -6.07
CA THR A 640 22.93 -23.90 -5.75
C THR A 640 21.49 -24.43 -5.87
N ASN A 641 20.46 -23.55 -5.99
CA ASN A 641 19.05 -23.94 -5.95
C ASN A 641 18.12 -23.12 -6.87
N GLY A 642 18.59 -22.12 -7.58
CA GLY A 642 17.83 -21.31 -8.51
C GLY A 642 18.55 -21.18 -9.83
N GLY A 643 18.15 -20.35 -10.72
CA GLY A 643 18.68 -20.23 -12.04
C GLY A 643 19.82 -19.22 -12.20
N ALA A 644 20.30 -19.08 -13.40
CA ALA A 644 21.29 -18.09 -13.81
C ALA A 644 20.75 -16.64 -13.78
N GLU A 645 19.49 -16.47 -13.40
CA GLU A 645 18.77 -15.20 -13.31
C GLU A 645 19.08 -14.40 -12.06
N LEU A 646 19.81 -14.93 -11.08
CA LEU A 646 20.10 -14.27 -9.83
C LEU A 646 21.57 -13.82 -9.74
N LEU A 647 21.86 -12.68 -9.14
CA LEU A 647 23.21 -12.33 -8.67
C LEU A 647 23.55 -13.15 -7.43
N ASP A 648 24.78 -13.72 -7.40
CA ASP A 648 25.24 -14.49 -6.24
C ASP A 648 25.70 -13.57 -5.10
N LEU A 649 24.89 -13.50 -4.06
CA LEU A 649 25.20 -12.73 -2.85
C LEU A 649 26.01 -13.54 -1.83
N THR A 650 26.68 -14.64 -2.24
CA THR A 650 27.45 -15.51 -1.36
C THR A 650 28.94 -15.50 -1.69
N GLY A 651 29.76 -15.75 -0.65
CA GLY A 651 31.20 -15.87 -0.80
C GLY A 651 31.87 -14.68 -1.49
N GLU A 652 32.83 -14.94 -2.36
CA GLU A 652 33.59 -13.93 -3.07
C GLU A 652 32.80 -13.31 -4.25
N ASN A 653 31.77 -13.98 -4.72
CA ASN A 653 30.90 -13.45 -5.78
C ASN A 653 30.06 -12.27 -5.29
N ALA A 654 29.68 -12.25 -4.00
CA ALA A 654 28.90 -11.18 -3.41
C ALA A 654 29.56 -9.79 -3.60
N GLU A 655 30.89 -9.69 -3.42
CA GLU A 655 31.62 -8.43 -3.60
C GLU A 655 31.60 -7.96 -5.06
N ARG A 656 31.60 -8.90 -6.01
CA ARG A 656 31.54 -8.58 -7.46
C ARG A 656 30.13 -8.20 -7.88
N ALA A 657 29.13 -8.93 -7.43
CA ALA A 657 27.72 -8.63 -7.66
C ALA A 657 27.40 -7.22 -7.15
N LEU A 658 27.85 -6.92 -5.92
CA LEU A 658 27.67 -5.62 -5.32
C LEU A 658 28.41 -4.52 -6.11
N TRP A 659 29.69 -4.75 -6.46
CA TRP A 659 30.45 -3.79 -7.27
C TRP A 659 29.79 -3.52 -8.61
N PHE A 660 29.31 -4.56 -9.30
CA PHE A 660 28.63 -4.42 -10.59
C PHE A 660 27.37 -3.55 -10.45
N ALA A 661 26.53 -3.91 -9.49
CA ALA A 661 25.28 -3.19 -9.25
C ALA A 661 25.51 -1.72 -8.83
N GLN A 662 26.44 -1.48 -7.91
CA GLN A 662 26.82 -0.13 -7.48
C GLN A 662 27.41 0.69 -8.64
N THR A 663 28.22 0.08 -9.49
CA THR A 663 28.85 0.76 -10.64
C THR A 663 27.79 1.15 -11.67
N LEU A 664 26.82 0.27 -11.94
CA LEU A 664 25.72 0.54 -12.86
C LEU A 664 24.82 1.68 -12.32
N TRP A 665 24.43 1.60 -11.05
CA TRP A 665 23.63 2.64 -10.41
C TRP A 665 24.39 3.99 -10.33
N ASN A 666 25.67 3.95 -9.98
CA ASN A 666 26.50 5.16 -9.97
C ASN A 666 26.57 5.80 -11.36
N GLU A 667 26.72 5.01 -12.42
CA GLU A 667 26.75 5.55 -13.79
C GLU A 667 25.49 6.34 -14.12
N TYR A 668 24.31 5.82 -13.79
CA TYR A 668 23.06 6.47 -14.19
C TYR A 668 22.62 7.60 -13.26
N THR A 669 23.09 7.60 -12.02
CA THR A 669 22.71 8.61 -11.02
C THR A 669 23.78 9.68 -10.80
N ASP A 670 24.99 9.56 -11.39
CA ASP A 670 26.11 10.50 -11.21
C ASP A 670 25.73 11.91 -11.72
N PRO A 671 25.67 12.92 -10.84
CA PRO A 671 25.33 14.29 -11.23
C PRO A 671 26.44 14.98 -12.04
N ASP A 672 27.68 14.47 -11.97
CA ASP A 672 28.86 15.08 -12.62
C ASP A 672 29.09 14.56 -14.05
N GLN A 673 28.30 13.59 -14.53
CA GLN A 673 28.44 13.10 -15.91
C GLN A 673 27.98 14.12 -16.95
N GLU A 674 28.47 13.99 -18.21
CA GLU A 674 28.05 14.87 -19.31
C GLU A 674 26.52 14.74 -19.53
N GLY A 675 25.82 15.86 -19.48
CA GLY A 675 24.37 15.93 -19.58
C GLY A 675 23.62 15.71 -18.26
N GLY A 676 24.33 15.55 -17.14
CA GLY A 676 23.73 15.28 -15.81
C GLY A 676 23.27 13.83 -15.62
N PRO A 677 22.60 13.49 -14.51
CA PRO A 677 22.14 12.15 -14.25
C PRO A 677 21.11 11.69 -15.29
N VAL A 678 21.05 10.39 -15.54
CA VAL A 678 20.08 9.77 -16.45
C VAL A 678 18.84 9.31 -15.67
N ILE A 679 19.08 8.76 -14.47
CA ILE A 679 18.05 8.35 -13.53
C ILE A 679 18.10 9.32 -12.34
N TYR A 680 17.02 10.06 -12.14
CA TYR A 680 16.92 11.06 -11.07
C TYR A 680 15.44 11.34 -10.72
N GLY A 681 15.22 11.93 -9.56
CA GLY A 681 13.89 12.29 -9.03
C GLY A 681 13.77 11.98 -7.54
N ASP A 682 12.59 12.21 -7.01
CA ASP A 682 12.31 11.98 -5.59
C ASP A 682 12.22 10.50 -5.25
N VAL A 683 11.99 9.65 -6.24
CA VAL A 683 11.88 8.20 -6.11
C VAL A 683 12.69 7.49 -7.20
N VAL A 684 13.39 6.44 -6.81
CA VAL A 684 14.13 5.52 -7.69
C VAL A 684 13.78 4.08 -7.34
N HIS A 685 13.56 3.22 -8.32
CA HIS A 685 13.12 1.84 -8.12
C HIS A 685 14.24 0.83 -8.37
N ILE A 686 14.54 -0.02 -7.38
CA ILE A 686 15.64 -1.01 -7.48
C ILE A 686 15.16 -2.44 -7.82
N GLY A 687 13.87 -2.64 -8.09
CA GLY A 687 13.27 -3.96 -8.31
C GLY A 687 13.21 -4.77 -7.04
N ALA A 688 14.12 -5.71 -6.89
CA ALA A 688 14.38 -6.50 -5.68
C ALA A 688 13.32 -7.57 -5.36
N ASP A 689 12.54 -8.00 -6.34
CA ASP A 689 11.61 -9.12 -6.19
C ASP A 689 12.23 -10.45 -6.63
N GLU A 690 11.48 -11.51 -6.40
CA GLU A 690 11.73 -12.89 -6.86
C GLU A 690 13.15 -13.43 -6.64
N TYR A 691 13.86 -12.96 -5.59
CA TYR A 691 15.14 -13.53 -5.19
C TYR A 691 14.92 -14.84 -4.42
N TRP A 692 14.94 -15.96 -5.12
CA TRP A 692 14.46 -17.26 -4.62
C TRP A 692 15.40 -18.03 -3.68
N ASP A 693 16.65 -17.61 -3.49
CA ASP A 693 17.61 -18.32 -2.64
C ASP A 693 17.36 -18.11 -1.12
N HIS A 694 16.12 -18.39 -0.69
CA HIS A 694 15.76 -18.29 0.74
C HIS A 694 16.34 -19.40 1.62
N SER A 695 16.93 -20.44 1.02
CA SER A 695 17.41 -21.63 1.75
C SER A 695 18.84 -21.48 2.27
N THR A 696 19.62 -20.56 1.71
CA THR A 696 21.00 -20.31 2.12
C THR A 696 21.05 -19.54 3.44
N ALA A 697 21.72 -20.08 4.43
CA ALA A 697 21.83 -19.44 5.74
C ALA A 697 22.46 -18.04 5.65
N GLY A 698 21.80 -17.03 6.23
CA GLY A 698 22.23 -15.63 6.24
C GLY A 698 22.08 -14.92 4.90
N ILE A 699 21.36 -15.49 3.91
CA ILE A 699 21.15 -14.82 2.62
C ILE A 699 20.26 -13.59 2.76
N ARG A 700 19.31 -13.60 3.67
CA ARG A 700 18.42 -12.46 3.93
C ARG A 700 19.18 -11.23 4.40
N ASP A 701 20.12 -11.42 5.34
CA ASP A 701 20.98 -10.33 5.82
C ASP A 701 21.83 -9.75 4.69
N LYS A 702 22.33 -10.61 3.80
CA LYS A 702 23.11 -10.19 2.63
C LYS A 702 22.28 -9.46 1.60
N PHE A 703 21.05 -9.88 1.39
CA PHE A 703 20.11 -9.19 0.53
C PHE A 703 19.77 -7.80 1.08
N ALA A 704 19.48 -7.69 2.37
CA ALA A 704 19.24 -6.41 3.02
C ALA A 704 20.43 -5.46 2.90
N LEU A 705 21.65 -5.95 3.16
CA LEU A 705 22.90 -5.18 3.01
C LEU A 705 23.15 -4.79 1.54
N PHE A 706 22.83 -5.65 0.58
CA PHE A 706 22.94 -5.36 -0.84
C PHE A 706 22.00 -4.21 -1.23
N ALA A 707 20.72 -4.29 -0.90
CA ALA A 707 19.73 -3.25 -1.17
C ALA A 707 20.11 -1.92 -0.50
N ASP A 708 20.58 -1.95 0.77
CA ASP A 708 21.03 -0.75 1.47
C ASP A 708 22.29 -0.14 0.84
N SER A 709 23.17 -0.97 0.32
CA SER A 709 24.36 -0.48 -0.40
C SER A 709 24.00 0.25 -1.71
N LEU A 710 22.95 -0.19 -2.39
CA LEU A 710 22.40 0.54 -3.56
C LEU A 710 21.78 1.87 -3.12
N ARG A 711 20.97 1.88 -2.05
CA ARG A 711 20.44 3.11 -1.46
C ARG A 711 21.55 4.13 -1.18
N GLN A 712 22.65 3.68 -0.55
CA GLN A 712 23.76 4.57 -0.23
C GLN A 712 24.39 5.21 -1.48
N VAL A 713 24.55 4.48 -2.58
CA VAL A 713 25.06 5.02 -3.85
C VAL A 713 24.07 6.03 -4.43
N ILE A 714 22.80 5.64 -4.54
CA ILE A 714 21.75 6.46 -5.15
C ILE A 714 21.56 7.76 -4.34
N GLN A 715 21.37 7.66 -3.02
CA GLN A 715 21.21 8.84 -2.17
C GLN A 715 22.49 9.67 -2.06
N GLY A 716 23.66 9.04 -2.21
CA GLY A 716 24.94 9.75 -2.28
C GLY A 716 25.02 10.67 -3.50
N ASN A 717 24.44 10.28 -4.62
CA ASN A 717 24.43 11.03 -5.88
C ASN A 717 23.26 12.01 -5.99
N LEU A 718 22.05 11.59 -5.59
CA LEU A 718 20.82 12.34 -5.82
C LEU A 718 20.34 13.15 -4.60
N GLY A 719 20.80 12.80 -3.39
CA GLY A 719 20.39 13.42 -2.13
C GLY A 719 19.70 12.46 -1.19
N SER A 720 19.78 12.75 0.13
CA SER A 720 19.24 11.89 1.21
C SER A 720 17.72 11.75 1.19
N ASP A 721 17.04 12.69 0.54
CA ASP A 721 15.57 12.74 0.50
C ASP A 721 15.00 11.84 -0.61
N THR A 722 15.85 11.36 -1.55
CA THR A 722 15.44 10.40 -2.57
C THR A 722 15.01 9.08 -1.93
N LYS A 723 13.76 8.71 -2.12
CA LYS A 723 13.19 7.42 -1.67
C LYS A 723 13.64 6.28 -2.57
N ILE A 724 13.91 5.14 -1.97
CA ILE A 724 14.16 3.91 -2.70
C ILE A 724 12.87 3.11 -2.73
N ARG A 725 12.37 2.86 -3.92
CA ARG A 725 11.20 1.99 -4.10
C ARG A 725 11.64 0.60 -4.52
N MET A 726 10.90 -0.40 -4.07
CA MET A 726 11.12 -1.79 -4.45
C MET A 726 9.81 -2.55 -4.48
N TRP A 727 9.80 -3.67 -5.17
CA TRP A 727 8.66 -4.60 -5.10
C TRP A 727 8.55 -5.19 -3.69
N GLY A 728 7.34 -5.30 -3.19
CA GLY A 728 7.06 -5.97 -1.92
C GLY A 728 7.44 -7.45 -2.01
N ALA A 729 8.69 -7.73 -1.73
CA ALA A 729 9.28 -9.07 -1.73
C ALA A 729 9.22 -9.71 -0.35
N GLY A 730 8.53 -9.08 0.55
CA GLY A 730 8.13 -9.59 1.83
C GLY A 730 9.25 -9.81 2.80
N SER A 731 9.09 -10.90 3.49
CA SER A 731 9.98 -11.38 4.53
C SER A 731 11.46 -11.51 4.15
N VAL A 732 11.87 -11.30 2.90
CA VAL A 732 13.27 -11.44 2.49
C VAL A 732 14.11 -10.32 3.06
N MET A 733 13.68 -9.07 2.91
CA MET A 733 14.44 -7.92 3.41
C MET A 733 14.08 -7.57 4.87
N PHE A 734 12.81 -7.41 5.18
CA PHE A 734 12.39 -6.78 6.44
C PHE A 734 12.33 -7.72 7.65
N SER A 735 12.19 -9.02 7.47
CA SER A 735 12.16 -9.97 8.61
C SER A 735 13.51 -10.13 9.34
N THR A 736 14.60 -9.67 8.74
CA THR A 736 15.96 -9.71 9.32
C THR A 736 16.64 -8.35 9.37
N ALA A 737 16.01 -7.32 8.80
CA ALA A 737 16.58 -5.98 8.70
C ALA A 737 16.92 -5.39 10.07
N ASP A 738 16.13 -5.65 11.09
CA ASP A 738 16.37 -5.20 12.47
C ASP A 738 17.71 -5.69 13.02
N SER A 739 18.23 -6.82 12.52
CA SER A 739 19.49 -7.40 12.98
C SER A 739 20.73 -6.84 12.26
N VAL A 740 20.62 -6.40 11.01
CA VAL A 740 21.77 -5.95 10.19
C VAL A 740 21.69 -4.49 9.76
N LEU A 741 20.50 -3.88 9.82
CA LEU A 741 20.22 -2.49 9.45
C LEU A 741 19.56 -1.71 10.62
N GLU A 742 19.88 -2.07 11.87
CA GLU A 742 19.31 -1.46 13.08
C GLU A 742 19.49 0.07 13.17
N ASP A 743 20.51 0.61 12.49
CA ASP A 743 20.76 2.06 12.42
C ASP A 743 20.06 2.76 11.23
N VAL A 744 19.31 2.03 10.40
CA VAL A 744 18.62 2.57 9.21
C VAL A 744 17.12 2.67 9.50
N ASP A 745 16.57 3.87 9.39
CA ASP A 745 15.12 4.07 9.36
C ASP A 745 14.57 3.57 8.02
N LEU A 746 14.13 2.31 7.99
CA LEU A 746 13.66 1.66 6.77
C LEU A 746 12.41 2.32 6.22
N ALA A 747 11.44 2.63 7.06
CA ALA A 747 10.16 3.20 6.62
C ALA A 747 10.33 4.59 5.99
N SER A 748 11.25 5.41 6.50
CA SER A 748 11.52 6.74 5.91
C SER A 748 12.37 6.68 4.64
N ASN A 749 13.10 5.60 4.38
CA ASN A 749 13.98 5.47 3.21
C ASN A 749 13.37 4.65 2.08
N TYR A 750 12.44 3.73 2.36
CA TYR A 750 11.90 2.80 1.39
C TYR A 750 10.40 2.93 1.20
N GLN A 751 9.95 2.82 -0.04
CA GLN A 751 8.56 2.66 -0.45
C GLN A 751 8.34 1.27 -1.07
N LEU A 752 7.13 0.73 -0.99
CA LEU A 752 6.83 -0.64 -1.44
C LEU A 752 5.73 -0.67 -2.48
N ASP A 753 6.04 -1.23 -3.65
CA ASP A 753 5.07 -1.64 -4.67
C ASP A 753 4.58 -3.06 -4.34
N VAL A 754 3.41 -3.21 -3.73
CA VAL A 754 2.90 -4.50 -3.28
C VAL A 754 2.05 -5.15 -4.36
N TRP A 755 2.57 -6.23 -4.96
CA TRP A 755 1.94 -6.94 -6.06
C TRP A 755 1.29 -8.28 -5.65
N TYR A 756 1.76 -8.90 -4.58
CA TYR A 756 1.20 -10.16 -4.08
C TYR A 756 1.16 -10.22 -2.55
N HIS A 757 -0.06 -10.31 -2.01
CA HIS A 757 -0.27 -10.35 -0.54
C HIS A 757 0.35 -11.57 0.17
N GLY A 758 0.69 -12.63 -0.57
CA GLY A 758 1.39 -13.80 -0.01
C GLY A 758 2.88 -13.58 0.19
N TYR A 759 3.46 -12.56 -0.44
CA TYR A 759 4.84 -12.14 -0.25
C TYR A 759 4.95 -10.93 0.67
N GLU A 760 4.01 -9.98 0.61
CA GLU A 760 4.03 -8.79 1.45
C GLU A 760 2.65 -8.45 2.01
N ASP A 761 2.57 -8.24 3.30
CA ASP A 761 1.36 -7.79 3.98
C ASP A 761 1.32 -6.26 4.02
N ALA A 762 0.56 -5.66 3.10
CA ALA A 762 0.44 -4.21 2.97
C ALA A 762 -0.04 -3.53 4.27
N LYS A 763 -1.03 -4.13 4.95
CA LYS A 763 -1.54 -3.60 6.22
C LYS A 763 -0.47 -3.60 7.32
N ALA A 764 0.33 -4.67 7.41
CA ALA A 764 1.41 -4.75 8.38
C ALA A 764 2.50 -3.71 8.07
N ARG A 765 2.88 -3.53 6.80
CA ARG A 765 3.91 -2.53 6.42
C ARG A 765 3.45 -1.10 6.66
N ILE A 766 2.21 -0.77 6.34
CA ILE A 766 1.62 0.54 6.68
C ILE A 766 1.65 0.78 8.20
N ALA A 767 1.32 -0.23 9.00
CA ALA A 767 1.39 -0.11 10.46
C ALA A 767 2.82 0.10 11.00
N GLU A 768 3.85 -0.35 10.27
CA GLU A 768 5.26 -0.10 10.55
C GLU A 768 5.76 1.24 9.99
N GLY A 769 4.90 2.01 9.33
CA GLY A 769 5.21 3.34 8.80
C GLY A 769 5.67 3.39 7.34
N PHE A 770 5.72 2.25 6.62
CA PHE A 770 6.07 2.25 5.20
C PHE A 770 4.99 2.87 4.34
N GLU A 771 5.40 3.60 3.33
CA GLU A 771 4.56 4.06 2.22
C GLU A 771 4.37 2.91 1.22
N VAL A 772 3.12 2.61 0.86
CA VAL A 772 2.75 1.45 0.06
C VAL A 772 1.92 1.87 -1.16
N ILE A 773 2.21 1.26 -2.31
CA ILE A 773 1.46 1.43 -3.55
C ILE A 773 0.84 0.08 -3.93
N ASN A 774 -0.43 0.10 -4.34
CA ASN A 774 -1.14 -1.10 -4.78
C ASN A 774 -0.81 -1.43 -6.24
N CYS A 775 -0.12 -2.56 -6.44
CA CYS A 775 0.18 -3.16 -7.73
C CYS A 775 -0.39 -4.57 -7.84
N ARG A 776 -1.52 -4.85 -7.15
CA ARG A 776 -2.04 -6.21 -6.96
C ARG A 776 -2.24 -6.95 -8.29
N ASP A 777 -1.49 -8.06 -8.47
CA ASP A 777 -1.44 -8.86 -9.69
C ASP A 777 -2.80 -9.42 -10.15
N ALA A 778 -3.68 -9.75 -9.21
CA ALA A 778 -5.01 -10.27 -9.51
C ALA A 778 -5.96 -9.22 -10.14
N TYR A 779 -5.68 -7.94 -9.98
CA TYR A 779 -6.56 -6.86 -10.37
C TYR A 779 -5.96 -5.91 -11.41
N LEU A 780 -4.68 -5.56 -11.24
CA LEU A 780 -4.03 -4.47 -11.95
C LEU A 780 -3.05 -4.92 -13.03
N TYR A 781 -2.76 -6.24 -13.14
CA TYR A 781 -1.84 -6.75 -14.15
C TYR A 781 -2.53 -6.95 -15.51
N GLY A 782 -1.86 -6.44 -16.57
CA GLY A 782 -2.05 -6.85 -17.93
C GLY A 782 -0.86 -7.70 -18.36
N ASN A 783 -0.98 -9.04 -18.24
CA ASN A 783 0.10 -9.97 -18.54
C ASN A 783 -0.35 -10.89 -19.69
N PRO A 784 0.03 -10.58 -20.93
CA PRO A 784 -0.38 -11.33 -22.10
C PRO A 784 -0.04 -12.81 -22.00
N GLY A 785 -0.99 -13.67 -22.39
CA GLY A 785 -0.84 -15.12 -22.34
C GLY A 785 -1.16 -15.77 -21.00
N ARG A 786 -1.35 -15.01 -19.92
CA ARG A 786 -1.89 -15.54 -18.65
C ARG A 786 -3.40 -15.47 -18.63
N SER A 787 -4.07 -16.61 -18.69
CA SER A 787 -5.53 -16.74 -18.86
C SER A 787 -6.41 -15.98 -17.86
N ASN A 788 -5.88 -15.62 -16.70
CA ASN A 788 -6.59 -14.89 -15.63
C ASN A 788 -6.03 -13.48 -15.37
N ARG A 789 -5.01 -13.04 -16.11
CA ARG A 789 -4.33 -11.74 -15.95
C ARG A 789 -3.94 -11.14 -17.30
N ASP A 790 -4.50 -11.61 -18.38
CA ASP A 790 -4.19 -11.14 -19.72
C ASP A 790 -4.59 -9.67 -19.92
N VAL A 791 -5.79 -9.33 -19.46
CA VAL A 791 -6.30 -7.96 -19.44
C VAL A 791 -6.98 -7.70 -18.09
N PRO A 792 -6.75 -6.54 -17.43
CA PRO A 792 -7.50 -6.19 -16.22
C PRO A 792 -9.01 -6.27 -16.43
N ASN A 793 -9.72 -6.81 -15.44
CA ASN A 793 -11.18 -6.89 -15.51
C ASN A 793 -11.79 -5.53 -15.18
N ALA A 794 -12.10 -4.76 -16.22
CA ALA A 794 -12.59 -3.39 -16.11
C ALA A 794 -13.89 -3.28 -15.27
N GLU A 795 -14.85 -4.20 -15.47
CA GLU A 795 -16.12 -4.18 -14.73
C GLU A 795 -15.89 -4.42 -13.22
N TYR A 796 -15.01 -5.35 -12.87
CA TYR A 796 -14.64 -5.61 -11.48
C TYR A 796 -13.89 -4.42 -10.86
N LEU A 797 -12.93 -3.84 -11.59
CA LEU A 797 -12.18 -2.66 -11.12
C LEU A 797 -13.13 -1.48 -10.85
N PHE A 798 -14.11 -1.27 -11.70
CA PHE A 798 -15.07 -0.18 -11.52
C PHE A 798 -16.03 -0.42 -10.36
N ASN A 799 -16.67 -1.60 -10.30
CA ASN A 799 -17.76 -1.87 -9.37
C ASN A 799 -17.30 -2.26 -7.95
N GLU A 800 -16.17 -2.97 -7.83
CA GLU A 800 -15.81 -3.66 -6.59
C GLU A 800 -14.46 -3.21 -6.02
N TRP A 801 -13.48 -2.90 -6.87
CA TRP A 801 -12.12 -2.62 -6.46
C TRP A 801 -11.94 -1.19 -5.94
N ASN A 802 -11.05 -1.03 -4.97
CA ASN A 802 -10.49 0.26 -4.54
C ASN A 802 -9.00 0.08 -4.16
N PRO A 803 -8.21 1.17 -4.04
CA PRO A 803 -6.77 1.09 -3.77
C PRO A 803 -6.38 0.35 -2.48
N ALA A 804 -7.27 0.20 -1.50
CA ALA A 804 -6.99 -0.54 -0.26
C ALA A 804 -7.17 -2.07 -0.40
N MET A 805 -7.47 -2.59 -1.59
CA MET A 805 -7.73 -4.02 -1.80
C MET A 805 -6.49 -4.76 -2.31
N PHE A 806 -5.87 -5.57 -1.45
CA PHE A 806 -4.68 -6.38 -1.73
C PHE A 806 -4.94 -7.90 -1.73
N THR A 807 -6.09 -8.38 -1.25
CA THR A 807 -6.40 -9.81 -1.11
C THR A 807 -7.52 -10.28 -2.02
N ASP A 808 -7.45 -11.54 -2.50
CA ASP A 808 -8.43 -12.12 -3.42
C ASP A 808 -9.72 -12.60 -2.75
N ASN A 809 -9.63 -13.04 -1.48
CA ASN A 809 -10.71 -13.76 -0.81
C ASN A 809 -11.46 -12.93 0.23
N THR A 810 -10.96 -11.77 0.57
CA THR A 810 -11.53 -10.84 1.55
C THR A 810 -11.48 -9.42 0.99
N PRO A 811 -12.38 -9.06 0.08
CA PRO A 811 -12.27 -7.79 -0.67
C PRO A 811 -12.65 -6.55 0.14
N GLN A 812 -12.87 -6.67 1.45
CA GLN A 812 -13.25 -5.52 2.28
C GLN A 812 -12.02 -4.86 2.90
N PRO A 813 -11.94 -3.51 2.90
CA PRO A 813 -10.93 -2.77 3.64
C PRO A 813 -10.86 -3.20 5.11
N GLY A 814 -9.66 -3.22 5.68
CA GLY A 814 -9.39 -3.62 7.06
C GLY A 814 -9.35 -5.13 7.32
N THR A 815 -9.66 -5.99 6.34
CA THR A 815 -9.68 -7.45 6.49
C THR A 815 -8.50 -8.13 5.81
N GLY A 816 -7.93 -9.16 6.44
CA GLY A 816 -6.71 -9.81 5.95
C GLY A 816 -5.56 -8.80 5.85
N SER A 817 -4.84 -8.82 4.73
CA SER A 817 -3.75 -7.86 4.43
C SER A 817 -4.24 -6.54 3.82
N ASN A 818 -5.56 -6.31 3.77
CA ASN A 818 -6.11 -5.04 3.29
C ASN A 818 -6.03 -3.98 4.39
N PRO A 819 -5.43 -2.81 4.15
CA PRO A 819 -5.52 -1.67 5.04
C PRO A 819 -6.96 -1.13 5.11
N LEU A 820 -7.22 -0.22 6.03
CA LEU A 820 -8.44 0.57 6.05
C LEU A 820 -8.40 1.66 4.95
N LEU A 821 -9.55 2.17 4.55
CA LEU A 821 -9.60 3.37 3.71
C LEU A 821 -9.12 4.59 4.49
N GLY A 822 -8.49 5.54 3.80
CA GLY A 822 -7.95 6.74 4.43
C GLY A 822 -6.64 6.52 5.18
N GLU A 823 -5.92 5.43 4.91
CA GLU A 823 -4.56 5.22 5.42
C GLU A 823 -3.59 6.23 4.80
N PRO A 824 -2.95 7.11 5.57
CA PRO A 824 -2.05 8.13 5.03
C PRO A 824 -0.87 7.55 4.24
N ASN A 825 -0.41 6.36 4.61
CA ASN A 825 0.72 5.69 3.96
C ASN A 825 0.30 4.77 2.80
N LEU A 826 -0.97 4.76 2.41
CA LEU A 826 -1.44 4.13 1.16
C LEU A 826 -1.42 5.19 0.07
N LEU A 827 -0.32 5.27 -0.69
CA LEU A 827 -0.10 6.34 -1.66
C LEU A 827 -1.02 6.24 -2.89
N GLY A 828 -1.50 5.05 -3.24
CA GLY A 828 -2.36 4.87 -4.40
C GLY A 828 -2.15 3.55 -5.12
N ALA A 829 -2.25 3.56 -6.46
CA ALA A 829 -2.17 2.34 -7.25
C ALA A 829 -1.55 2.55 -8.64
N LYS A 830 -1.06 1.43 -9.22
CA LYS A 830 -0.55 1.36 -10.60
C LYS A 830 -1.13 0.19 -11.35
N THR A 831 -1.49 0.39 -12.61
CA THR A 831 -1.65 -0.73 -13.55
C THR A 831 -0.27 -1.16 -14.06
N VAL A 832 -0.08 -2.46 -14.24
CA VAL A 832 1.23 -3.06 -14.52
C VAL A 832 1.13 -3.95 -15.76
N ILE A 833 1.95 -3.68 -16.77
CA ILE A 833 1.96 -4.42 -18.04
C ILE A 833 3.29 -5.15 -18.18
N TRP A 834 3.24 -6.48 -18.02
CA TRP A 834 4.39 -7.36 -18.18
C TRP A 834 4.47 -8.00 -19.56
N GLY A 835 5.70 -8.35 -19.98
CA GLY A 835 6.00 -9.04 -21.24
C GLY A 835 6.45 -10.49 -21.11
N ASP A 836 6.47 -11.06 -19.89
CA ASP A 836 7.08 -12.37 -19.57
C ASP A 836 6.38 -13.59 -20.22
N GLN A 837 5.09 -13.50 -20.46
CA GLN A 837 4.28 -14.61 -20.99
C GLN A 837 3.88 -14.44 -22.46
N SER A 838 4.41 -13.46 -23.15
CA SER A 838 4.06 -13.17 -24.56
C SER A 838 4.69 -14.19 -25.54
N GLN A 839 4.36 -15.46 -25.38
CA GLN A 839 4.92 -16.55 -26.20
C GLN A 839 4.51 -16.50 -27.66
N GLU A 840 3.39 -15.86 -27.97
CA GLU A 840 2.86 -15.72 -29.35
C GLU A 840 3.31 -14.40 -30.00
N GLY A 841 4.14 -13.63 -29.33
CA GLY A 841 4.50 -12.27 -29.72
C GLY A 841 3.49 -11.24 -29.20
N MET A 842 3.94 -9.98 -29.15
CA MET A 842 3.12 -8.85 -28.73
C MET A 842 3.30 -7.71 -29.74
N THR A 843 2.19 -7.14 -30.18
CA THR A 843 2.19 -5.96 -31.04
C THR A 843 1.95 -4.69 -30.20
N GLU A 844 2.26 -3.52 -30.76
CA GLU A 844 1.90 -2.24 -30.15
C GLU A 844 0.40 -2.16 -29.83
N ARG A 845 -0.45 -2.69 -30.71
CA ARG A 845 -1.89 -2.73 -30.53
C ARG A 845 -2.28 -3.56 -29.31
N ASP A 846 -1.63 -4.69 -29.08
CA ASP A 846 -1.93 -5.56 -27.93
C ASP A 846 -1.61 -4.85 -26.62
N VAL A 847 -0.51 -4.09 -26.57
CA VAL A 847 -0.13 -3.26 -25.42
C VAL A 847 -1.13 -2.12 -25.21
N ASN A 848 -1.43 -1.38 -26.29
CA ASN A 848 -2.36 -0.25 -26.24
C ASN A 848 -3.74 -0.63 -25.70
N GLN A 849 -4.27 -1.78 -26.12
CA GLN A 849 -5.57 -2.26 -25.63
C GLN A 849 -5.57 -2.53 -24.13
N ARG A 850 -4.43 -2.97 -23.56
CA ARG A 850 -4.27 -3.23 -22.12
C ARG A 850 -4.12 -1.93 -21.33
N VAL A 851 -3.25 -1.06 -21.79
CA VAL A 851 -2.98 0.23 -21.16
C VAL A 851 -4.24 1.09 -21.14
N LEU A 852 -4.84 1.35 -22.29
CA LEU A 852 -5.98 2.27 -22.42
C LEU A 852 -7.20 1.81 -21.62
N ARG A 853 -7.43 0.50 -21.54
CA ARG A 853 -8.56 -0.04 -20.78
C ARG A 853 -8.38 0.12 -19.26
N ALA A 854 -7.18 -0.05 -18.77
CA ALA A 854 -6.88 0.02 -17.34
C ALA A 854 -6.74 1.46 -16.85
N VAL A 855 -6.08 2.32 -17.64
CA VAL A 855 -5.73 3.70 -17.24
C VAL A 855 -6.94 4.52 -16.84
N SER A 856 -8.00 4.53 -17.65
CA SER A 856 -9.20 5.31 -17.37
C SER A 856 -9.87 4.92 -16.04
N ILE A 857 -9.89 3.61 -15.70
CA ILE A 857 -10.52 3.12 -14.47
C ILE A 857 -9.61 3.37 -13.26
N VAL A 858 -8.32 3.08 -13.37
CA VAL A 858 -7.37 3.35 -12.28
C VAL A 858 -7.33 4.84 -11.96
N SER A 859 -7.32 5.69 -12.99
CA SER A 859 -7.46 7.14 -12.84
C SER A 859 -8.73 7.51 -12.06
N GLU A 860 -9.90 7.03 -12.48
CA GLU A 860 -11.18 7.28 -11.81
C GLU A 860 -11.16 6.88 -10.33
N LYS A 861 -10.65 5.68 -10.04
CA LYS A 861 -10.62 5.13 -8.67
C LYS A 861 -9.59 5.78 -7.76
N THR A 862 -8.49 6.25 -8.30
CA THR A 862 -7.44 6.94 -7.53
C THR A 862 -7.66 8.45 -7.44
N TRP A 863 -8.44 9.03 -8.35
CA TRP A 863 -8.96 10.40 -8.21
C TRP A 863 -10.05 10.49 -7.14
N GLY A 864 -10.86 9.42 -7.00
CA GLY A 864 -11.76 9.21 -5.86
C GLY A 864 -13.15 9.83 -5.99
N ALA A 865 -13.55 10.31 -7.19
CA ALA A 865 -14.83 11.00 -7.40
C ALA A 865 -15.92 10.14 -8.08
N THR A 866 -15.75 8.82 -8.08
CA THR A 866 -16.73 7.91 -8.70
C THR A 866 -18.12 8.14 -8.11
N ASP A 867 -19.07 8.55 -8.94
CA ASP A 867 -20.45 8.75 -8.53
C ASP A 867 -21.11 7.39 -8.20
N GLU A 868 -21.70 7.24 -7.02
CA GLU A 868 -22.39 6.01 -6.61
C GLU A 868 -23.60 5.68 -7.51
N GLU A 869 -24.16 6.66 -8.25
CA GLU A 869 -25.23 6.46 -9.20
C GLU A 869 -24.72 6.06 -10.60
N ASP A 870 -23.40 6.17 -10.87
CA ASP A 870 -22.80 5.82 -12.15
C ASP A 870 -22.65 4.29 -12.27
N THR A 871 -23.07 3.75 -13.40
CA THR A 871 -22.93 2.33 -13.69
C THR A 871 -21.70 2.08 -14.57
N PHE A 872 -21.11 0.89 -14.48
CA PHE A 872 -20.02 0.52 -15.36
C PHE A 872 -20.34 0.74 -16.85
N GLU A 873 -21.57 0.47 -17.28
CA GLU A 873 -22.00 0.70 -18.67
C GLU A 873 -22.00 2.20 -19.05
N GLN A 874 -22.31 3.10 -18.11
CA GLN A 874 -22.25 4.55 -18.33
C GLN A 874 -20.80 5.01 -18.39
N PHE A 875 -19.99 4.56 -17.46
CA PHE A 875 -18.54 4.82 -17.44
C PHE A 875 -17.87 4.30 -18.74
N GLU A 876 -18.12 3.05 -19.14
CA GLU A 876 -17.52 2.46 -20.35
C GLU A 876 -17.90 3.26 -21.62
N ARG A 877 -19.15 3.74 -21.73
CA ARG A 877 -19.54 4.62 -22.83
C ARG A 877 -18.81 5.96 -22.81
N ARG A 878 -18.63 6.57 -21.62
CA ARG A 878 -17.86 7.80 -21.45
C ARG A 878 -16.39 7.58 -21.80
N ALA A 879 -15.78 6.52 -21.29
CA ALA A 879 -14.41 6.15 -21.58
C ALA A 879 -14.17 5.89 -23.08
N ALA A 880 -15.11 5.20 -23.75
CA ALA A 880 -15.02 4.95 -25.19
C ALA A 880 -15.09 6.26 -26.01
N ARG A 881 -15.91 7.25 -25.60
CA ARG A 881 -15.94 8.56 -26.26
C ARG A 881 -14.63 9.32 -26.08
N LEU A 882 -14.05 9.29 -24.87
CA LEU A 882 -12.84 10.03 -24.54
C LEU A 882 -11.54 9.35 -25.00
N ALA A 883 -11.59 8.06 -25.34
CA ALA A 883 -10.42 7.31 -25.80
C ALA A 883 -9.84 7.81 -27.15
N GLU A 884 -10.61 8.57 -27.91
CA GLU A 884 -10.20 9.17 -29.18
C GLU A 884 -9.92 10.69 -29.03
N GLY A 885 -9.76 11.20 -27.80
CA GLY A 885 -9.50 12.60 -27.52
C GLY A 885 -8.13 13.07 -27.98
N SER A 886 -7.89 14.39 -27.85
CA SER A 886 -6.62 14.99 -28.28
C SER A 886 -5.42 14.35 -27.59
N GLY A 887 -4.40 14.04 -28.38
CA GLY A 887 -3.17 13.43 -27.89
C GLY A 887 -3.27 11.98 -27.41
N THR A 888 -4.46 11.36 -27.39
CA THR A 888 -4.61 9.95 -26.96
C THR A 888 -4.40 8.94 -28.08
N GLN A 889 -4.30 9.39 -29.31
CA GLN A 889 -4.06 8.52 -30.46
C GLN A 889 -2.59 8.13 -30.51
N ILE A 890 -2.29 6.91 -30.06
CA ILE A 890 -0.94 6.39 -30.04
C ILE A 890 -0.47 6.07 -31.47
N ALA A 891 0.63 6.68 -31.88
CA ALA A 891 1.21 6.44 -33.19
C ALA A 891 1.70 5.00 -33.33
N MET A 892 0.97 4.18 -34.08
CA MET A 892 1.40 2.82 -34.42
C MET A 892 2.17 2.82 -35.74
N GLN A 893 3.16 1.93 -35.85
CA GLN A 893 3.84 1.72 -37.12
C GLN A 893 2.90 1.01 -38.08
N VAL A 894 2.78 1.58 -39.28
CA VAL A 894 1.99 1.01 -40.35
C VAL A 894 2.90 0.82 -41.56
N ASP A 895 2.95 -0.36 -42.13
CA ASP A 895 3.71 -0.62 -43.37
C ASP A 895 2.97 -0.01 -44.53
N SER A 896 3.41 1.17 -44.96
CA SER A 896 2.87 1.88 -46.11
C SER A 896 3.95 2.66 -46.84
N ALA A 897 4.01 2.48 -48.16
CA ALA A 897 4.94 3.24 -49.02
C ALA A 897 4.56 4.70 -49.23
N SER A 898 3.43 5.16 -48.71
CA SER A 898 2.90 6.50 -48.85
C SER A 898 2.06 6.91 -47.63
N SER A 899 1.60 8.16 -47.61
CA SER A 899 0.65 8.65 -46.59
C SER A 899 -0.77 8.06 -46.74
N LEU A 900 -1.06 7.40 -47.84
CA LEU A 900 -2.32 6.66 -48.04
C LEU A 900 -2.10 5.24 -47.52
N VAL A 901 -2.67 4.93 -46.39
CA VAL A 901 -2.54 3.64 -45.69
C VAL A 901 -3.58 2.64 -46.21
N LEU A 902 -4.84 3.06 -46.31
CA LEU A 902 -5.97 2.26 -46.76
C LEU A 902 -6.79 3.03 -47.81
N ASP A 903 -7.35 2.32 -48.79
CA ASP A 903 -8.28 2.88 -49.75
C ASP A 903 -9.33 1.82 -50.13
N TYR A 904 -10.47 1.82 -49.50
CA TYR A 904 -11.59 0.92 -49.81
C TYR A 904 -12.62 1.65 -50.64
N ASP A 905 -12.56 1.51 -51.97
CA ASP A 905 -13.52 2.12 -52.87
C ASP A 905 -14.86 1.38 -52.98
N PHE A 906 -14.95 0.20 -52.35
CA PHE A 906 -16.12 -0.71 -52.37
C PHE A 906 -16.58 -1.19 -53.75
N ASP A 907 -15.89 -0.85 -54.80
CA ASP A 907 -16.07 -1.36 -56.15
C ASP A 907 -15.21 -2.61 -56.43
N HIS A 908 -14.16 -2.80 -55.59
CA HIS A 908 -13.25 -3.94 -55.67
C HIS A 908 -13.57 -4.96 -54.58
N LEU A 909 -14.46 -5.90 -54.89
CA LEU A 909 -14.87 -6.96 -53.99
C LEU A 909 -14.33 -8.32 -54.43
N SER A 910 -14.14 -9.23 -53.47
CA SER A 910 -13.93 -10.68 -53.76
C SER A 910 -15.12 -11.25 -54.55
N ALA A 911 -14.91 -12.35 -55.24
CA ALA A 911 -15.93 -12.98 -56.07
C ALA A 911 -17.18 -13.46 -55.31
N ASP A 912 -17.02 -13.68 -53.98
CA ASP A 912 -18.13 -14.04 -53.09
C ASP A 912 -18.72 -12.83 -52.36
N GLY A 913 -18.16 -11.63 -52.57
CA GLY A 913 -18.60 -10.38 -51.98
C GLY A 913 -18.34 -10.25 -50.47
N MET A 914 -17.45 -11.09 -49.90
CA MET A 914 -17.17 -11.13 -48.46
C MET A 914 -15.95 -10.30 -48.06
N THR A 915 -15.09 -9.95 -49.01
CA THR A 915 -13.88 -9.16 -48.78
C THR A 915 -13.89 -7.91 -49.65
N VAL A 916 -13.58 -6.76 -49.09
CA VAL A 916 -13.30 -5.53 -49.83
C VAL A 916 -11.78 -5.42 -49.95
N TYR A 917 -11.30 -5.27 -51.19
CA TYR A 917 -9.84 -5.17 -51.42
C TYR A 917 -9.35 -3.76 -51.19
N ASP A 918 -8.20 -3.64 -50.55
CA ASP A 918 -7.47 -2.39 -50.40
C ASP A 918 -6.87 -1.95 -51.73
N THR A 919 -7.24 -0.76 -52.20
CA THR A 919 -6.73 -0.17 -53.44
C THR A 919 -5.58 0.82 -53.24
N SER A 920 -5.13 1.04 -52.01
CA SER A 920 -3.97 1.88 -51.71
C SER A 920 -2.65 1.32 -52.24
N GLY A 921 -2.60 0.00 -52.45
CA GLY A 921 -1.41 -0.77 -52.87
C GLY A 921 -0.64 -1.38 -51.70
N ASN A 922 -1.13 -1.27 -50.47
CA ASN A 922 -0.50 -1.83 -49.28
C ASN A 922 -1.02 -3.24 -48.95
N GLY A 923 -2.18 -3.66 -49.50
CA GLY A 923 -2.70 -5.02 -49.37
C GLY A 923 -3.35 -5.33 -48.02
N TYR A 924 -4.01 -4.36 -47.42
CA TYR A 924 -4.77 -4.51 -46.16
C TYR A 924 -6.22 -4.91 -46.44
N ASP A 925 -6.41 -6.07 -47.09
CA ASP A 925 -7.72 -6.57 -47.56
C ASP A 925 -8.67 -7.03 -46.42
#